data_33b08229e4f144389834021290929ab2
#
_entry.id   33b08229e4f144389834021290929ab2
#
_cell.length_a   1.000
_cell.length_b   1.000
_cell.length_c   1.000
_cell.angle_alpha   90.00
_cell.angle_beta   90.00
_cell.angle_gamma   90.00
#
_symmetry.space_group_name_H-M   'P 1'
#
loop_
_entity.id
_entity.type
_entity.pdbx_description
1 polymer ?
#
loop_
_entity_poly.entity_id
_entity_poly.type
_entity_poly.pdbx_seq_one_letter_code
_entity_poly.pdbx_strand_id
1 'polypeptide(L)'
;MKETIMYLVPALGIIGLIVMAVKSAWVSRQDAGDEKMQNLAGKIARGAMAFLRAEWKVLSFFSIIAALLLAYSGTIHEVNGKAIHSHWIIAVAFLIGAFLSALAGYFGMNIATKANVRTTQAARTSLSKALNVSFSGGTVMGLGVAGLAVLGLGGLFIVFYNMFFVGSGEAVTGDKMKTVIEVLTGFSLGAESIALFARVGGGIYTKAADVGADLVGKVEAGIPEDDPRNPATIADNVGDNVGDVAGMGADLFGSYVATILATMVLGQEIDASGDKFGGLSPILLPMLIAGMGLIFSIIGTLFVRIKNDNGNVQKALNMGNWSSIILTIIASYFAVTMLLPEQLVLRGYAFSSMSVYYAIITGLIVGAIMSWITEFYTAMGKRPVMSIVQKSGTGHATNIIGGLSVGMESTVIPILTLAAGISVSYYFAGLYGVAIAAAGMMATTAMQLAIDAFGPIADNAGGIAEMSDLPEDVRGRTDILDAVGNTTAATGKGFAIASAALTSLALFAAFVGVAGIDGIDIYKAPVLAALFVGGMIPFIFSALAISAVGSAAMDMVKEVRRQFREIPGIMEYKAEPEYEKCIEISTKASIRQMVAPGAITLLSPVIVGFLFGPEVLGGLLAGITVSGVLMGIFQNNAGGAWDNAKKSFEKGVQIDGETYYKKSEPHKASVTGDTVGDPFKDTSGPSMNILIKLSSIVSLIIAPYIVGIGATTEGNAANGGMKKECCAGMNDTCGSKSSCDMSVCATMTKEQCAAYCDSIGCDSACKADCLKQYDANGKFIGGKGGCCKKSSASCCKDGQASGANKACCKDKAASSEKKACCKDGEGDAHQHGSAAGEKKACCSEKEGAHAH
;
A
#
# COMPACT_ATOMS: atom_id res chain seq x y z
N MET A 1 27.29 22.83 -4.51
CA MET A 1 26.83 21.75 -3.58
C MET A 1 25.38 21.38 -3.84
N LYS A 2 24.44 22.34 -3.93
CA LYS A 2 23.01 22.10 -4.24
C LYS A 2 22.82 21.30 -5.55
N GLU A 3 23.37 21.82 -6.64
CA GLU A 3 23.31 21.16 -7.95
C GLU A 3 23.99 19.78 -7.92
N THR A 4 25.10 19.65 -7.20
CA THR A 4 25.83 18.38 -7.10
C THR A 4 24.95 17.27 -6.49
N ILE A 5 24.16 17.57 -5.44
CA ILE A 5 23.29 16.58 -4.83
C ILE A 5 22.09 16.26 -5.73
N MET A 6 21.52 17.27 -6.38
CA MET A 6 20.42 17.06 -7.35
C MET A 6 20.84 16.12 -8.49
N TYR A 7 22.05 16.31 -9.06
CA TYR A 7 22.57 15.42 -10.11
C TYR A 7 23.09 14.08 -9.58
N LEU A 8 23.47 13.99 -8.29
CA LEU A 8 23.90 12.75 -7.68
C LEU A 8 22.80 11.71 -7.67
N VAL A 9 21.55 12.09 -7.39
CA VAL A 9 20.41 11.15 -7.31
C VAL A 9 20.24 10.35 -8.62
N PRO A 10 20.02 10.97 -9.78
CA PRO A 10 19.91 10.20 -11.03
C PRO A 10 21.21 9.47 -11.40
N ALA A 11 22.39 9.98 -11.02
CA ALA A 11 23.66 9.28 -11.23
C ALA A 11 23.73 7.96 -10.46
N LEU A 12 23.22 7.90 -9.21
CA LEU A 12 23.10 6.66 -8.45
C LEU A 12 22.14 5.68 -9.14
N GLY A 13 21.03 6.16 -9.69
CA GLY A 13 20.12 5.35 -10.53
C GLY A 13 20.85 4.75 -11.74
N ILE A 14 21.63 5.56 -12.47
CA ILE A 14 22.43 5.10 -13.62
C ILE A 14 23.44 4.03 -13.21
N ILE A 15 24.13 4.19 -12.06
CA ILE A 15 25.05 3.17 -11.54
C ILE A 15 24.30 1.85 -11.31
N GLY A 16 23.12 1.90 -10.69
CA GLY A 16 22.28 0.72 -10.51
C GLY A 16 21.94 0.02 -11.83
N LEU A 17 21.56 0.78 -12.85
CA LEU A 17 21.23 0.25 -14.17
C LEU A 17 22.46 -0.31 -14.91
N ILE A 18 23.64 0.26 -14.74
CA ILE A 18 24.89 -0.30 -15.28
C ILE A 18 25.18 -1.66 -14.63
N VAL A 19 25.09 -1.75 -13.30
CA VAL A 19 25.32 -3.03 -12.58
C VAL A 19 24.26 -4.05 -13.00
N MET A 20 22.99 -3.63 -13.14
CA MET A 20 21.91 -4.46 -13.68
C MET A 20 22.28 -5.04 -15.05
N ALA A 21 22.74 -4.19 -15.99
CA ALA A 21 23.12 -4.62 -17.34
C ALA A 21 24.29 -5.61 -17.32
N VAL A 22 25.31 -5.37 -16.48
CA VAL A 22 26.45 -6.28 -16.28
C VAL A 22 25.98 -7.64 -15.75
N LYS A 23 25.12 -7.64 -14.71
CA LYS A 23 24.56 -8.87 -14.15
C LYS A 23 23.67 -9.60 -15.15
N SER A 24 22.83 -8.89 -15.90
CA SER A 24 22.00 -9.47 -16.97
C SER A 24 22.84 -10.13 -18.07
N ALA A 25 23.92 -9.48 -18.49
CA ALA A 25 24.87 -10.06 -19.45
C ALA A 25 25.56 -11.30 -18.87
N TRP A 26 25.91 -11.28 -17.58
CA TRP A 26 26.52 -12.44 -16.91
C TRP A 26 25.55 -13.62 -16.86
N VAL A 27 24.30 -13.44 -16.42
CA VAL A 27 23.28 -14.49 -16.41
C VAL A 27 23.05 -15.06 -17.81
N SER A 28 22.95 -14.19 -18.82
CA SER A 28 22.69 -14.59 -20.22
C SER A 28 23.82 -15.44 -20.81
N ARG A 29 25.06 -15.34 -20.29
CA ARG A 29 26.21 -16.12 -20.71
C ARG A 29 26.36 -17.47 -20.02
N GLN A 30 25.58 -17.72 -18.96
CA GLN A 30 25.59 -19.02 -18.28
C GLN A 30 25.03 -20.09 -19.24
N ASP A 31 25.49 -21.34 -19.04
CA ASP A 31 25.04 -22.48 -19.84
C ASP A 31 23.52 -22.68 -19.69
N ALA A 32 22.83 -22.82 -20.80
CA ALA A 32 21.36 -23.00 -20.87
C ALA A 32 20.95 -24.49 -20.94
N GLY A 33 21.91 -25.41 -20.83
CA GLY A 33 21.65 -26.85 -20.86
C GLY A 33 21.40 -27.42 -22.25
N ASP A 34 20.77 -28.60 -22.29
CA ASP A 34 20.52 -29.35 -23.51
C ASP A 34 19.38 -28.74 -24.37
N GLU A 35 19.16 -29.30 -25.56
CA GLU A 35 18.20 -28.81 -26.53
C GLU A 35 16.76 -28.90 -26.02
N LYS A 36 16.41 -29.93 -25.24
CA LYS A 36 15.08 -30.11 -24.64
C LYS A 36 14.77 -28.95 -23.65
N MET A 37 15.72 -28.67 -22.76
CA MET A 37 15.62 -27.55 -21.82
C MET A 37 15.47 -26.20 -22.53
N GLN A 38 16.30 -25.96 -23.54
CA GLN A 38 16.27 -24.71 -24.32
C GLN A 38 14.97 -24.54 -25.09
N ASN A 39 14.40 -25.61 -25.63
CA ASN A 39 13.11 -25.57 -26.32
C ASN A 39 11.98 -25.23 -25.36
N LEU A 40 11.91 -25.85 -24.18
CA LEU A 40 10.93 -25.53 -23.13
C LEU A 40 11.06 -24.07 -22.68
N ALA A 41 12.26 -23.63 -22.36
CA ALA A 41 12.50 -22.22 -22.00
C ALA A 41 12.10 -21.24 -23.12
N GLY A 42 12.29 -21.64 -24.38
CA GLY A 42 11.86 -20.86 -25.55
C GLY A 42 10.32 -20.78 -25.66
N LYS A 43 9.59 -21.87 -25.34
CA LYS A 43 8.10 -21.83 -25.27
C LYS A 43 7.63 -20.91 -24.15
N ILE A 44 8.19 -21.02 -22.95
CA ILE A 44 7.88 -20.16 -21.80
C ILE A 44 8.13 -18.68 -22.14
N ALA A 45 9.30 -18.36 -22.67
CA ALA A 45 9.65 -16.97 -23.05
C ALA A 45 8.71 -16.39 -24.12
N ARG A 46 8.32 -17.18 -25.15
CA ARG A 46 7.36 -16.74 -26.15
C ARG A 46 5.97 -16.52 -25.56
N GLY A 47 5.50 -17.40 -24.67
CA GLY A 47 4.23 -17.27 -23.97
C GLY A 47 4.18 -15.99 -23.11
N ALA A 48 5.22 -15.77 -22.31
CA ALA A 48 5.35 -14.57 -21.49
C ALA A 48 5.34 -13.27 -22.32
N MET A 49 6.06 -13.27 -23.46
CA MET A 49 6.04 -12.14 -24.39
C MET A 49 4.68 -11.94 -25.08
N ALA A 50 3.95 -13.03 -25.37
CA ALA A 50 2.62 -12.94 -25.97
C ALA A 50 1.62 -12.28 -25.00
N PHE A 51 1.66 -12.68 -23.72
CA PHE A 51 0.88 -12.05 -22.66
C PHE A 51 1.18 -10.56 -22.52
N LEU A 52 2.47 -10.17 -22.33
CA LEU A 52 2.84 -8.76 -22.18
C LEU A 52 2.41 -7.89 -23.36
N ARG A 53 2.53 -8.41 -24.60
CA ARG A 53 2.06 -7.66 -25.79
C ARG A 53 0.55 -7.43 -25.76
N ALA A 54 -0.21 -8.44 -25.33
CA ALA A 54 -1.66 -8.33 -25.24
C ALA A 54 -2.07 -7.35 -24.13
N GLU A 55 -1.41 -7.41 -22.99
CA GLU A 55 -1.61 -6.52 -21.86
C GLU A 55 -1.26 -5.08 -22.22
N TRP A 56 -0.07 -4.82 -22.78
CA TRP A 56 0.38 -3.48 -23.15
C TRP A 56 -0.52 -2.82 -24.19
N LYS A 57 -1.15 -3.59 -25.07
CA LYS A 57 -2.13 -3.04 -26.02
C LYS A 57 -3.31 -2.41 -25.28
N VAL A 58 -3.84 -3.06 -24.27
CA VAL A 58 -4.97 -2.54 -23.47
C VAL A 58 -4.51 -1.38 -22.60
N LEU A 59 -3.35 -1.52 -21.95
CA LEU A 59 -2.78 -0.50 -21.08
C LEU A 59 -2.39 0.77 -21.83
N SER A 60 -1.92 0.66 -23.08
CA SER A 60 -1.63 1.83 -23.91
C SER A 60 -2.90 2.62 -24.22
N PHE A 61 -4.01 1.95 -24.55
CA PHE A 61 -5.29 2.62 -24.75
C PHE A 61 -5.78 3.33 -23.49
N PHE A 62 -5.72 2.65 -22.34
CA PHE A 62 -6.03 3.25 -21.04
C PHE A 62 -5.14 4.46 -20.75
N SER A 63 -3.82 4.33 -20.94
CA SER A 63 -2.85 5.38 -20.63
C SER A 63 -3.05 6.63 -21.48
N ILE A 64 -3.43 6.47 -22.76
CA ILE A 64 -3.75 7.61 -23.63
C ILE A 64 -4.99 8.36 -23.13
N ILE A 65 -6.06 7.64 -22.77
CA ILE A 65 -7.27 8.26 -22.23
C ILE A 65 -6.99 8.99 -20.91
N ALA A 66 -6.28 8.35 -19.99
CA ALA A 66 -5.92 8.94 -18.70
C ALA A 66 -5.02 10.18 -18.88
N ALA A 67 -4.05 10.12 -19.81
CA ALA A 67 -3.19 11.26 -20.13
C ALA A 67 -3.98 12.44 -20.72
N LEU A 68 -4.96 12.19 -21.58
CA LEU A 68 -5.84 13.25 -22.11
C LEU A 68 -6.69 13.91 -21.01
N LEU A 69 -7.22 13.11 -20.08
CA LEU A 69 -7.96 13.63 -18.93
C LEU A 69 -7.05 14.46 -18.01
N LEU A 70 -5.84 14.01 -17.74
CA LEU A 70 -4.86 14.75 -16.96
C LEU A 70 -4.36 16.01 -17.66
N ALA A 71 -4.17 15.96 -18.98
CA ALA A 71 -3.82 17.17 -19.74
C ALA A 71 -4.92 18.20 -19.66
N TYR A 72 -6.19 17.79 -19.79
CA TYR A 72 -7.34 18.67 -19.64
C TYR A 72 -7.43 19.24 -18.22
N SER A 73 -7.33 18.41 -17.18
CA SER A 73 -7.36 18.87 -15.79
C SER A 73 -6.26 19.90 -15.50
N GLY A 74 -5.05 19.67 -16.04
CA GLY A 74 -3.92 20.60 -15.90
C GLY A 74 -4.07 21.95 -16.64
N THR A 75 -5.15 22.16 -17.39
CA THR A 75 -5.52 23.49 -17.96
C THR A 75 -6.45 24.28 -17.05
N ILE A 76 -6.96 23.70 -15.99
CA ILE A 76 -7.85 24.35 -15.02
C ILE A 76 -6.99 25.02 -13.95
N HIS A 77 -7.01 26.34 -13.89
CA HIS A 77 -6.16 27.13 -12.99
C HIS A 77 -6.90 27.71 -11.78
N GLU A 78 -8.23 27.56 -11.75
CA GLU A 78 -9.04 28.06 -10.64
C GLU A 78 -10.31 27.22 -10.46
N VAL A 79 -10.61 26.84 -9.23
CA VAL A 79 -11.87 26.18 -8.83
C VAL A 79 -12.38 26.81 -7.55
N ASN A 80 -13.65 27.24 -7.55
CA ASN A 80 -14.31 27.89 -6.39
C ASN A 80 -13.52 29.08 -5.81
N GLY A 81 -12.88 29.92 -6.66
CA GLY A 81 -12.09 31.06 -6.23
C GLY A 81 -10.73 30.74 -5.62
N LYS A 82 -10.29 29.50 -5.67
CA LYS A 82 -8.95 29.07 -5.25
C LYS A 82 -8.09 28.72 -6.45
N ALA A 83 -6.84 29.24 -6.47
CA ALA A 83 -5.87 28.93 -7.49
C ALA A 83 -5.46 27.45 -7.43
N ILE A 84 -5.37 26.80 -8.59
CA ILE A 84 -4.84 25.45 -8.77
C ILE A 84 -3.45 25.58 -9.44
N HIS A 85 -2.46 24.89 -8.87
CA HIS A 85 -1.09 24.95 -9.32
C HIS A 85 -0.74 23.90 -10.36
N SER A 86 -1.74 23.24 -10.97
CA SER A 86 -1.55 22.17 -11.95
C SER A 86 -1.09 22.69 -13.32
N HIS A 87 -0.48 21.79 -14.10
CA HIS A 87 0.00 22.08 -15.45
C HIS A 87 -0.22 20.86 -16.37
N TRP A 88 -0.57 21.08 -17.64
CA TRP A 88 -0.83 19.99 -18.61
C TRP A 88 0.31 18.97 -18.74
N ILE A 89 1.54 19.36 -18.39
CA ILE A 89 2.73 18.48 -18.39
C ILE A 89 2.57 17.29 -17.42
N ILE A 90 1.63 17.32 -16.46
CA ILE A 90 1.28 16.18 -15.61
C ILE A 90 0.95 14.94 -16.44
N ALA A 91 0.33 15.12 -17.64
CA ALA A 91 0.06 14.03 -18.57
C ALA A 91 1.34 13.42 -19.15
N VAL A 92 2.35 14.23 -19.43
CA VAL A 92 3.65 13.74 -19.91
C VAL A 92 4.37 12.97 -18.80
N ALA A 93 4.35 13.49 -17.58
CA ALA A 93 4.91 12.80 -16.42
C ALA A 93 4.20 11.45 -16.19
N PHE A 94 2.87 11.40 -16.29
CA PHE A 94 2.06 10.18 -16.23
C PHE A 94 2.50 9.14 -17.27
N LEU A 95 2.64 9.54 -18.55
CA LEU A 95 3.06 8.62 -19.62
C LEU A 95 4.49 8.09 -19.40
N ILE A 96 5.40 8.93 -18.90
CA ILE A 96 6.76 8.49 -18.55
C ILE A 96 6.71 7.49 -17.39
N GLY A 97 5.91 7.74 -16.35
CA GLY A 97 5.72 6.83 -15.23
C GLY A 97 5.17 5.48 -15.66
N ALA A 98 4.12 5.51 -16.48
CA ALA A 98 3.53 4.31 -17.06
C ALA A 98 4.55 3.51 -17.89
N PHE A 99 5.30 4.19 -18.76
CA PHE A 99 6.34 3.55 -19.58
C PHE A 99 7.46 2.92 -18.74
N LEU A 100 7.97 3.62 -17.72
CA LEU A 100 9.06 3.09 -16.89
C LEU A 100 8.59 1.93 -16.01
N SER A 101 7.34 1.94 -15.54
CA SER A 101 6.74 0.82 -14.81
C SER A 101 6.61 -0.43 -15.69
N ALA A 102 6.08 -0.27 -16.90
CA ALA A 102 6.01 -1.35 -17.90
C ALA A 102 7.42 -1.88 -18.27
N LEU A 103 8.40 -0.99 -18.41
CA LEU A 103 9.78 -1.35 -18.69
C LEU A 103 10.44 -2.11 -17.52
N ALA A 104 10.15 -1.75 -16.28
CA ALA A 104 10.62 -2.45 -15.09
C ALA A 104 10.08 -3.90 -15.07
N GLY A 105 8.80 -4.11 -15.32
CA GLY A 105 8.19 -5.44 -15.48
C GLY A 105 8.81 -6.24 -16.62
N TYR A 106 9.02 -5.62 -17.78
CA TYR A 106 9.69 -6.24 -18.92
C TYR A 106 11.11 -6.72 -18.62
N PHE A 107 11.92 -5.89 -17.95
CA PHE A 107 13.29 -6.29 -17.58
C PHE A 107 13.28 -7.48 -16.63
N GLY A 108 12.37 -7.48 -15.63
CA GLY A 108 12.18 -8.61 -14.72
C GLY A 108 11.83 -9.89 -15.45
N MET A 109 10.79 -9.89 -16.27
CA MET A 109 10.36 -11.06 -17.04
C MET A 109 11.45 -11.57 -18.00
N ASN A 110 12.08 -10.68 -18.75
CA ASN A 110 13.10 -11.05 -19.74
C ASN A 110 14.33 -11.72 -19.09
N ILE A 111 14.73 -11.26 -17.89
CA ILE A 111 15.85 -11.93 -17.19
C ILE A 111 15.39 -13.20 -16.51
N ALA A 112 14.18 -13.28 -15.94
CA ALA A 112 13.67 -14.46 -15.30
C ALA A 112 13.57 -15.64 -16.27
N THR A 113 12.96 -15.43 -17.44
CA THR A 113 12.86 -16.47 -18.50
C THR A 113 14.21 -16.99 -18.96
N LYS A 114 15.27 -16.17 -18.88
CA LYS A 114 16.65 -16.61 -19.17
C LYS A 114 17.30 -17.30 -17.99
N ALA A 115 17.02 -16.87 -16.78
CA ALA A 115 17.60 -17.40 -15.55
C ALA A 115 17.02 -18.77 -15.21
N ASN A 116 15.73 -19.03 -15.46
CA ASN A 116 15.04 -20.27 -15.15
C ASN A 116 15.83 -21.48 -15.65
N VAL A 117 16.02 -21.62 -16.96
CA VAL A 117 16.73 -22.74 -17.57
C VAL A 117 18.21 -22.84 -17.15
N ARG A 118 18.86 -21.69 -16.93
CA ARG A 118 20.26 -21.61 -16.49
C ARG A 118 20.42 -22.02 -15.03
N THR A 119 19.41 -21.75 -14.21
CA THR A 119 19.34 -22.23 -12.82
C THR A 119 19.18 -23.74 -12.79
N THR A 120 18.32 -24.30 -13.63
CA THR A 120 18.19 -25.76 -13.81
C THR A 120 19.52 -26.40 -14.21
N GLN A 121 20.19 -25.84 -15.20
CA GLN A 121 21.49 -26.34 -15.64
C GLN A 121 22.56 -26.21 -14.55
N ALA A 122 22.58 -25.13 -13.80
CA ALA A 122 23.51 -24.94 -12.68
C ALA A 122 23.21 -25.93 -11.53
N ALA A 123 21.95 -26.31 -11.31
CA ALA A 123 21.53 -27.29 -10.31
C ALA A 123 22.07 -28.72 -10.61
N ARG A 124 22.36 -29.04 -11.87
CA ARG A 124 23.07 -30.27 -12.22
C ARG A 124 24.45 -30.36 -11.55
N THR A 125 25.07 -29.22 -11.26
CA THR A 125 26.42 -29.18 -10.68
C THR A 125 26.39 -29.04 -9.16
N SER A 126 25.66 -28.05 -8.63
CA SER A 126 25.59 -27.81 -7.19
C SER A 126 24.49 -26.80 -6.85
N LEU A 127 23.96 -26.89 -5.62
CA LEU A 127 23.02 -25.92 -5.04
C LEU A 127 23.62 -24.51 -5.01
N SER A 128 24.91 -24.38 -4.70
CA SER A 128 25.60 -23.09 -4.64
C SER A 128 25.62 -22.36 -5.98
N LYS A 129 25.84 -23.10 -7.10
CA LYS A 129 25.81 -22.50 -8.45
C LYS A 129 24.37 -22.13 -8.85
N ALA A 130 23.41 -22.99 -8.56
CA ALA A 130 21.99 -22.75 -8.83
C ALA A 130 21.51 -21.47 -8.10
N LEU A 131 21.81 -21.33 -6.80
CA LEU A 131 21.53 -20.12 -6.04
C LEU A 131 22.17 -18.87 -6.66
N ASN A 132 23.42 -18.96 -7.11
CA ASN A 132 24.11 -17.80 -7.67
C ASN A 132 23.47 -17.34 -8.99
N VAL A 133 22.98 -18.25 -9.83
CA VAL A 133 22.30 -17.91 -11.09
C VAL A 133 20.91 -17.34 -10.81
N SER A 134 20.08 -18.03 -10.03
CA SER A 134 18.71 -17.59 -9.71
C SER A 134 18.69 -16.25 -8.98
N PHE A 135 19.54 -16.10 -7.96
CA PHE A 135 19.64 -14.83 -7.22
C PHE A 135 20.23 -13.68 -8.07
N SER A 136 21.15 -13.98 -9.01
CA SER A 136 21.60 -12.95 -9.95
C SER A 136 20.49 -12.52 -10.90
N GLY A 137 19.61 -13.43 -11.31
CA GLY A 137 18.38 -13.08 -12.05
C GLY A 137 17.48 -12.14 -11.25
N GLY A 138 17.19 -12.47 -10.01
CA GLY A 138 16.45 -11.59 -9.09
C GLY A 138 17.14 -10.24 -8.86
N THR A 139 18.47 -10.24 -8.74
CA THR A 139 19.26 -8.99 -8.60
C THR A 139 19.08 -8.05 -9.79
N VAL A 140 19.05 -8.58 -11.02
CA VAL A 140 18.80 -7.77 -12.23
C VAL A 140 17.44 -7.07 -12.13
N MET A 141 16.41 -7.77 -11.69
CA MET A 141 15.09 -7.20 -11.50
C MET A 141 15.11 -6.11 -10.42
N GLY A 142 15.65 -6.41 -9.24
CA GLY A 142 15.69 -5.45 -8.13
C GLY A 142 16.42 -4.16 -8.46
N LEU A 143 17.59 -4.27 -9.11
CA LEU A 143 18.38 -3.11 -9.54
C LEU A 143 17.73 -2.37 -10.72
N GLY A 144 17.03 -3.08 -11.60
CA GLY A 144 16.30 -2.48 -12.71
C GLY A 144 15.15 -1.59 -12.21
N VAL A 145 14.33 -2.14 -11.32
CA VAL A 145 13.19 -1.42 -10.71
C VAL A 145 13.65 -0.19 -9.95
N ALA A 146 14.56 -0.36 -8.96
CA ALA A 146 15.00 0.76 -8.15
C ALA A 146 15.84 1.78 -8.95
N GLY A 147 16.66 1.31 -9.88
CA GLY A 147 17.45 2.18 -10.76
C GLY A 147 16.59 3.04 -11.66
N LEU A 148 15.55 2.46 -12.31
CA LEU A 148 14.61 3.22 -13.14
C LEU A 148 13.78 4.20 -12.30
N ALA A 149 13.38 3.83 -11.08
CA ALA A 149 12.60 4.70 -10.21
C ALA A 149 13.42 5.92 -9.74
N VAL A 150 14.66 5.69 -9.26
CA VAL A 150 15.55 6.77 -8.82
C VAL A 150 15.96 7.68 -10.01
N LEU A 151 16.26 7.09 -11.16
CA LEU A 151 16.58 7.85 -12.37
C LEU A 151 15.37 8.65 -12.88
N GLY A 152 14.19 8.01 -12.95
CA GLY A 152 12.97 8.63 -13.47
C GLY A 152 12.50 9.78 -12.59
N LEU A 153 12.35 9.54 -11.30
CA LEU A 153 11.88 10.56 -10.36
C LEU A 153 12.89 11.69 -10.19
N GLY A 154 14.19 11.35 -9.99
CA GLY A 154 15.24 12.35 -9.82
C GLY A 154 15.51 13.15 -11.10
N GLY A 155 15.47 12.51 -12.27
CA GLY A 155 15.61 13.17 -13.56
C GLY A 155 14.45 14.11 -13.86
N LEU A 156 13.22 13.66 -13.68
CA LEU A 156 12.03 14.51 -13.89
C LEU A 156 11.97 15.66 -12.88
N PHE A 157 12.35 15.42 -11.62
CA PHE A 157 12.45 16.50 -10.63
C PHE A 157 13.40 17.61 -11.11
N ILE A 158 14.58 17.27 -11.64
CA ILE A 158 15.53 18.25 -12.17
C ILE A 158 14.92 19.01 -13.35
N VAL A 159 14.27 18.30 -14.27
CA VAL A 159 13.64 18.93 -15.46
C VAL A 159 12.57 19.93 -15.03
N PHE A 160 11.64 19.52 -14.16
CA PHE A 160 10.53 20.37 -13.76
C PHE A 160 10.98 21.48 -12.80
N TYR A 161 11.97 21.21 -11.95
CA TYR A 161 12.61 22.22 -11.11
C TYR A 161 13.20 23.35 -11.98
N ASN A 162 13.95 23.03 -13.00
CA ASN A 162 14.52 24.00 -13.93
C ASN A 162 13.44 24.74 -14.75
N MET A 163 12.37 24.05 -15.13
CA MET A 163 11.29 24.59 -15.96
C MET A 163 10.40 25.57 -15.20
N PHE A 164 10.02 25.27 -13.97
CA PHE A 164 9.00 26.03 -13.24
C PHE A 164 9.54 26.87 -12.09
N PHE A 165 10.61 26.40 -11.42
CA PHE A 165 11.10 27.02 -10.20
C PHE A 165 12.30 27.94 -10.39
N VAL A 166 13.29 27.54 -11.21
CA VAL A 166 14.50 28.34 -11.45
C VAL A 166 14.12 29.66 -12.11
N GLY A 167 14.58 30.76 -11.49
CA GLY A 167 14.29 32.12 -11.97
C GLY A 167 12.94 32.71 -11.53
N SER A 168 12.13 31.97 -10.80
CA SER A 168 10.84 32.49 -10.28
C SER A 168 11.00 33.49 -9.13
N GLY A 169 12.10 33.40 -8.38
CA GLY A 169 12.32 34.22 -7.18
C GLY A 169 11.48 33.80 -5.96
N GLU A 170 10.71 32.72 -6.04
CA GLU A 170 9.87 32.21 -4.97
C GLU A 170 10.65 31.32 -3.98
N ALA A 171 10.13 31.21 -2.74
CA ALA A 171 10.61 30.25 -1.76
C ALA A 171 10.18 28.82 -2.16
N VAL A 172 10.86 27.80 -1.62
CA VAL A 172 10.53 26.39 -1.86
C VAL A 172 9.13 26.02 -1.37
N THR A 173 8.63 26.69 -0.33
CA THR A 173 7.24 26.56 0.14
C THR A 173 6.21 27.27 -0.76
N GLY A 174 6.67 28.01 -1.78
CA GLY A 174 5.82 28.78 -2.69
C GLY A 174 5.16 27.95 -3.80
N ASP A 175 4.33 28.64 -4.59
CA ASP A 175 3.42 28.00 -5.56
C ASP A 175 4.14 27.34 -6.74
N LYS A 176 5.29 27.86 -7.16
CA LYS A 176 6.08 27.24 -8.25
C LYS A 176 6.64 25.89 -7.88
N MET A 177 7.07 25.69 -6.63
CA MET A 177 7.50 24.38 -6.15
C MET A 177 6.33 23.42 -5.99
N LYS A 178 5.16 23.90 -5.56
CA LYS A 178 3.92 23.09 -5.56
C LYS A 178 3.64 22.57 -6.96
N THR A 179 3.74 23.43 -8.00
CA THR A 179 3.58 23.00 -9.41
C THR A 179 4.58 21.91 -9.78
N VAL A 180 5.88 22.05 -9.40
CA VAL A 180 6.90 21.00 -9.65
C VAL A 180 6.48 19.66 -9.03
N ILE A 181 6.07 19.68 -7.78
CA ILE A 181 5.70 18.46 -7.04
C ILE A 181 4.39 17.89 -7.59
N GLU A 182 3.39 18.73 -7.91
CA GLU A 182 2.11 18.29 -8.46
C GLU A 182 2.27 17.62 -9.83
N VAL A 183 3.09 18.17 -10.71
CA VAL A 183 3.39 17.52 -11.99
C VAL A 183 4.07 16.15 -11.80
N LEU A 184 4.92 16.01 -10.77
CA LEU A 184 5.51 14.73 -10.43
C LEU A 184 4.51 13.71 -9.89
N THR A 185 3.35 14.13 -9.33
CA THR A 185 2.31 13.18 -8.94
C THR A 185 1.76 12.40 -10.13
N GLY A 186 1.75 13.01 -11.32
CA GLY A 186 1.42 12.33 -12.56
C GLY A 186 2.33 11.15 -12.86
N PHE A 187 3.65 11.28 -12.62
CA PHE A 187 4.60 10.20 -12.79
C PHE A 187 4.27 9.00 -11.87
N SER A 188 3.93 9.27 -10.61
CA SER A 188 3.53 8.24 -9.66
C SER A 188 2.19 7.59 -10.04
N LEU A 189 1.20 8.37 -10.48
CA LEU A 189 -0.08 7.84 -10.95
C LEU A 189 0.09 6.92 -12.14
N GLY A 190 0.94 7.30 -13.10
CA GLY A 190 1.26 6.46 -14.27
C GLY A 190 1.89 5.14 -13.86
N ALA A 191 2.87 5.19 -12.95
CA ALA A 191 3.54 4.02 -12.41
C ALA A 191 2.60 3.04 -11.71
N GLU A 192 1.78 3.54 -10.77
CA GLU A 192 0.84 2.72 -9.99
C GLU A 192 -0.34 2.22 -10.83
N SER A 193 -0.77 2.97 -11.86
CA SER A 193 -1.83 2.51 -12.76
C SER A 193 -1.39 1.28 -13.55
N ILE A 194 -0.19 1.28 -14.13
CA ILE A 194 0.36 0.10 -14.82
C ILE A 194 0.56 -1.05 -13.82
N ALA A 195 1.09 -0.76 -12.64
CA ALA A 195 1.29 -1.73 -11.57
C ALA A 195 0.00 -2.48 -11.20
N LEU A 196 -1.12 -1.75 -11.08
CA LEU A 196 -2.42 -2.35 -10.75
C LEU A 196 -2.82 -3.41 -11.77
N PHE A 197 -2.83 -3.04 -13.04
CA PHE A 197 -3.27 -3.96 -14.10
C PHE A 197 -2.29 -5.12 -14.27
N ALA A 198 -0.98 -4.86 -14.27
CA ALA A 198 0.05 -5.90 -14.39
C ALA A 198 -0.01 -6.90 -13.22
N ARG A 199 -0.24 -6.41 -11.98
CA ARG A 199 -0.34 -7.29 -10.81
C ARG A 199 -1.62 -8.10 -10.78
N VAL A 200 -2.77 -7.47 -11.03
CA VAL A 200 -4.08 -8.15 -11.07
C VAL A 200 -4.16 -9.09 -12.26
N GLY A 201 -3.81 -8.61 -13.46
CA GLY A 201 -3.84 -9.40 -14.69
C GLY A 201 -2.87 -10.56 -14.65
N GLY A 202 -1.61 -10.30 -14.27
CA GLY A 202 -0.59 -11.33 -14.10
C GLY A 202 -0.98 -12.38 -13.06
N GLY A 203 -1.49 -11.97 -11.89
CA GLY A 203 -1.95 -12.89 -10.84
C GLY A 203 -3.14 -13.76 -11.26
N ILE A 204 -4.12 -13.19 -11.98
CA ILE A 204 -5.23 -13.97 -12.55
C ILE A 204 -4.69 -14.98 -13.58
N TYR A 205 -3.75 -14.57 -14.43
CA TYR A 205 -3.14 -15.45 -15.42
C TYR A 205 -2.45 -16.64 -14.77
N THR A 206 -1.51 -16.35 -13.84
CA THR A 206 -0.71 -17.37 -13.14
C THR A 206 -1.61 -18.38 -12.45
N LYS A 207 -2.52 -17.90 -11.61
CA LYS A 207 -3.30 -18.80 -10.77
C LYS A 207 -4.46 -19.49 -11.52
N ALA A 208 -4.88 -18.98 -12.67
CA ALA A 208 -5.77 -19.73 -13.55
C ALA A 208 -5.07 -20.93 -14.19
N ALA A 209 -3.81 -20.77 -14.58
CA ALA A 209 -3.00 -21.84 -15.15
C ALA A 209 -2.63 -22.89 -14.09
N ASP A 210 -2.12 -22.46 -12.95
CA ASP A 210 -1.70 -23.29 -11.82
C ASP A 210 -2.86 -24.12 -11.25
N VAL A 211 -3.96 -23.48 -10.83
CA VAL A 211 -5.14 -24.18 -10.32
C VAL A 211 -5.74 -25.13 -11.38
N GLY A 212 -5.74 -24.74 -12.65
CA GLY A 212 -6.20 -25.57 -13.75
C GLY A 212 -5.30 -26.77 -13.98
N ALA A 213 -3.99 -26.60 -13.89
CA ALA A 213 -3.00 -27.68 -13.98
C ALA A 213 -3.12 -28.66 -12.81
N ASP A 214 -3.23 -28.13 -11.60
CA ASP A 214 -3.28 -28.92 -10.36
C ASP A 214 -4.54 -29.75 -10.25
N LEU A 215 -5.71 -29.19 -10.49
CA LEU A 215 -6.98 -29.92 -10.37
C LEU A 215 -7.05 -31.09 -11.33
N VAL A 216 -6.70 -30.91 -12.61
CA VAL A 216 -6.80 -31.99 -13.58
C VAL A 216 -5.57 -32.88 -13.55
N GLY A 217 -4.37 -32.34 -13.46
CA GLY A 217 -3.12 -33.10 -13.47
C GLY A 217 -2.91 -33.90 -12.19
N LYS A 218 -2.81 -33.21 -11.04
CA LYS A 218 -2.49 -33.87 -9.77
C LYS A 218 -3.67 -34.63 -9.16
N VAL A 219 -4.87 -34.03 -9.16
CA VAL A 219 -6.01 -34.61 -8.44
C VAL A 219 -6.76 -35.62 -9.30
N GLU A 220 -7.09 -35.29 -10.56
CA GLU A 220 -7.88 -36.19 -11.42
C GLU A 220 -7.02 -37.24 -12.13
N ALA A 221 -5.95 -36.83 -12.81
CA ALA A 221 -5.12 -37.72 -13.60
C ALA A 221 -4.00 -38.42 -12.80
N GLY A 222 -3.67 -37.91 -11.59
CA GLY A 222 -2.66 -38.47 -10.71
C GLY A 222 -1.22 -38.40 -11.26
N ILE A 223 -0.99 -37.49 -12.23
CA ILE A 223 0.35 -37.22 -12.78
C ILE A 223 1.14 -36.26 -11.86
N PRO A 224 2.48 -36.34 -11.88
CA PRO A 224 3.31 -35.41 -11.08
C PRO A 224 3.06 -33.93 -11.38
N GLU A 225 3.46 -33.08 -10.47
CA GLU A 225 3.59 -31.62 -10.69
C GLU A 225 4.61 -31.38 -11.80
N ASP A 226 4.36 -30.39 -12.66
CA ASP A 226 5.22 -30.06 -13.80
C ASP A 226 5.39 -31.17 -14.85
N ASP A 227 4.54 -32.19 -14.87
CA ASP A 227 4.64 -33.27 -15.86
C ASP A 227 4.38 -32.71 -17.27
N PRO A 228 5.24 -33.01 -18.28
CA PRO A 228 5.06 -32.51 -19.64
C PRO A 228 3.78 -32.99 -20.36
N ARG A 229 3.11 -34.02 -19.84
CA ARG A 229 1.79 -34.47 -20.34
C ARG A 229 0.68 -33.49 -20.02
N ASN A 230 0.83 -32.66 -18.97
CA ASN A 230 -0.17 -31.69 -18.61
C ASN A 230 -0.12 -30.47 -19.54
N PRO A 231 -1.20 -30.19 -20.32
CA PRO A 231 -1.22 -29.07 -21.26
C PRO A 231 -1.05 -27.69 -20.61
N ALA A 232 -1.40 -27.55 -19.31
CA ALA A 232 -1.34 -26.30 -18.61
C ALA A 232 0.02 -25.99 -18.00
N THR A 233 0.95 -26.94 -17.89
CA THR A 233 2.26 -26.76 -17.22
C THR A 233 3.10 -25.62 -17.79
N ILE A 234 3.15 -25.47 -19.14
CA ILE A 234 3.88 -24.32 -19.72
C ILE A 234 3.16 -23.01 -19.47
N ALA A 235 1.82 -23.01 -19.46
CA ALA A 235 1.05 -21.80 -19.13
C ALA A 235 1.28 -21.37 -17.66
N ASP A 236 1.42 -22.32 -16.75
CA ASP A 236 1.76 -22.10 -15.36
C ASP A 236 3.15 -21.46 -15.21
N ASN A 237 4.17 -22.08 -15.79
CA ASN A 237 5.54 -21.50 -15.82
C ASN A 237 5.61 -20.11 -16.50
N VAL A 238 4.77 -19.84 -17.51
CA VAL A 238 4.61 -18.49 -18.08
C VAL A 238 4.03 -17.56 -17.04
N GLY A 239 3.04 -18.02 -16.29
CA GLY A 239 2.36 -17.28 -15.23
C GLY A 239 3.33 -16.69 -14.21
N ASP A 240 4.21 -17.51 -13.65
CA ASP A 240 5.22 -17.05 -12.68
C ASP A 240 6.07 -15.91 -13.21
N ASN A 241 6.46 -15.98 -14.50
CA ASN A 241 7.26 -14.93 -15.13
C ASN A 241 6.47 -13.63 -15.35
N VAL A 242 5.17 -13.69 -15.64
CA VAL A 242 4.36 -12.49 -15.90
C VAL A 242 3.66 -11.97 -14.64
N GLY A 243 3.15 -12.84 -13.77
CA GLY A 243 2.47 -12.47 -12.52
C GLY A 243 3.45 -12.15 -11.39
N ASP A 244 4.28 -13.14 -11.06
CA ASP A 244 5.13 -13.07 -9.87
C ASP A 244 6.48 -12.39 -10.13
N VAL A 245 6.90 -12.21 -11.37
CA VAL A 245 8.06 -11.40 -11.69
C VAL A 245 7.66 -10.05 -12.30
N ALA A 246 7.03 -10.01 -13.47
CA ALA A 246 6.75 -8.73 -14.14
C ALA A 246 5.74 -7.87 -13.37
N GLY A 247 4.63 -8.47 -12.90
CA GLY A 247 3.61 -7.78 -12.12
C GLY A 247 4.16 -7.23 -10.79
N MET A 248 4.99 -8.02 -10.10
CA MET A 248 5.66 -7.58 -8.88
C MET A 248 6.68 -6.45 -9.15
N GLY A 249 7.40 -6.51 -10.27
CA GLY A 249 8.33 -5.46 -10.66
C GLY A 249 7.66 -4.12 -10.88
N ALA A 250 6.52 -4.12 -11.57
CA ALA A 250 5.71 -2.92 -11.76
C ALA A 250 5.13 -2.40 -10.43
N ASP A 251 4.64 -3.29 -9.54
CA ASP A 251 4.11 -2.91 -8.23
C ASP A 251 5.15 -2.24 -7.35
N LEU A 252 6.34 -2.86 -7.20
CA LEU A 252 7.39 -2.28 -6.36
C LEU A 252 8.04 -1.04 -6.99
N PHE A 253 8.03 -0.90 -8.31
CA PHE A 253 8.39 0.35 -8.98
C PHE A 253 7.43 1.48 -8.57
N GLY A 254 6.13 1.26 -8.70
CA GLY A 254 5.11 2.22 -8.29
C GLY A 254 5.22 2.56 -6.80
N SER A 255 5.34 1.54 -5.94
CA SER A 255 5.50 1.69 -4.49
C SER A 255 6.67 2.57 -4.10
N TYR A 256 7.80 2.35 -4.74
CA TYR A 256 9.03 3.09 -4.48
C TYR A 256 8.89 4.56 -4.87
N VAL A 257 8.35 4.81 -6.06
CA VAL A 257 8.07 6.16 -6.57
C VAL A 257 7.07 6.88 -5.68
N ALA A 258 5.95 6.24 -5.34
CA ALA A 258 4.89 6.83 -4.53
C ALA A 258 5.37 7.23 -3.13
N THR A 259 6.19 6.38 -2.50
CA THR A 259 6.74 6.64 -1.16
C THR A 259 7.70 7.83 -1.15
N ILE A 260 8.60 7.89 -2.12
CA ILE A 260 9.55 9.01 -2.24
C ILE A 260 8.77 10.30 -2.51
N LEU A 261 7.82 10.26 -3.45
CA LEU A 261 6.99 11.42 -3.80
C LEU A 261 6.14 11.92 -2.62
N ALA A 262 5.47 11.03 -1.88
CA ALA A 262 4.70 11.41 -0.71
C ALA A 262 5.56 12.16 0.32
N THR A 263 6.79 11.69 0.53
CA THR A 263 7.76 12.35 1.41
C THR A 263 8.21 13.70 0.85
N MET A 264 8.39 13.82 -0.47
CA MET A 264 8.73 15.09 -1.13
C MET A 264 7.59 16.12 -1.02
N VAL A 265 6.32 15.70 -1.14
CA VAL A 265 5.14 16.58 -0.97
C VAL A 265 5.15 17.19 0.44
N LEU A 266 5.30 16.38 1.48
CA LEU A 266 5.39 16.88 2.85
C LEU A 266 6.67 17.70 3.09
N GLY A 267 7.78 17.30 2.46
CA GLY A 267 9.06 18.04 2.52
C GLY A 267 8.96 19.44 1.93
N GLN A 268 8.10 19.67 0.95
CA GLN A 268 7.86 20.98 0.33
C GLN A 268 7.14 21.96 1.30
N GLU A 269 6.34 21.44 2.20
CA GLU A 269 5.63 22.24 3.20
C GLU A 269 6.50 22.63 4.41
N ILE A 270 7.67 22.02 4.57
CA ILE A 270 8.54 22.24 5.72
C ILE A 270 9.22 23.60 5.64
N ASP A 271 9.06 24.39 6.70
CA ASP A 271 9.94 25.54 6.96
C ASP A 271 11.27 25.02 7.48
N ALA A 272 12.29 25.12 6.64
CA ALA A 272 13.67 24.72 6.90
C ALA A 272 14.53 25.96 7.05
N SER A 273 14.29 26.76 8.09
CA SER A 273 15.04 27.98 8.37
C SER A 273 16.52 27.67 8.58
N GLY A 274 17.40 28.35 7.82
CA GLY A 274 18.86 28.12 7.86
C GLY A 274 19.33 26.95 6.97
N ASP A 275 18.48 26.38 6.11
CA ASP A 275 18.87 25.36 5.17
C ASP A 275 19.92 25.90 4.17
N LYS A 276 21.07 25.24 4.11
CA LYS A 276 22.18 25.56 3.18
C LYS A 276 21.80 25.38 1.69
N PHE A 277 20.69 24.67 1.43
CA PHE A 277 20.18 24.36 0.11
C PHE A 277 18.95 25.21 -0.27
N GLY A 278 18.63 26.23 0.53
CA GLY A 278 17.53 27.15 0.28
C GLY A 278 16.14 26.52 0.45
N GLY A 279 15.97 25.62 1.41
CA GLY A 279 14.73 24.94 1.72
C GLY A 279 14.51 23.62 0.96
N LEU A 280 15.42 23.22 0.08
CA LEU A 280 15.27 21.99 -0.71
C LEU A 280 15.65 20.70 0.03
N SER A 281 16.36 20.77 1.13
CA SER A 281 16.90 19.60 1.84
C SER A 281 15.83 18.57 2.19
N PRO A 282 14.62 18.94 2.70
CA PRO A 282 13.59 17.97 3.03
C PRO A 282 13.00 17.26 1.79
N ILE A 283 13.05 17.90 0.62
CA ILE A 283 12.59 17.32 -0.66
C ILE A 283 13.66 16.37 -1.23
N LEU A 284 14.94 16.73 -1.12
CA LEU A 284 16.06 15.98 -1.69
C LEU A 284 16.41 14.74 -0.85
N LEU A 285 16.20 14.78 0.47
CA LEU A 285 16.59 13.73 1.39
C LEU A 285 15.97 12.36 1.03
N PRO A 286 14.65 12.19 0.80
CA PRO A 286 14.10 10.89 0.48
C PRO A 286 14.64 10.31 -0.84
N MET A 287 14.88 11.15 -1.85
CA MET A 287 15.51 10.73 -3.11
C MET A 287 16.96 10.27 -2.90
N LEU A 288 17.71 10.97 -2.06
CA LEU A 288 19.10 10.61 -1.75
C LEU A 288 19.16 9.30 -0.97
N ILE A 289 18.28 9.10 0.03
CA ILE A 289 18.18 7.85 0.79
C ILE A 289 17.86 6.69 -0.14
N ALA A 290 16.94 6.88 -1.07
CA ALA A 290 16.59 5.90 -2.08
C ALA A 290 17.80 5.52 -2.97
N GLY A 291 18.52 6.51 -3.49
CA GLY A 291 19.72 6.30 -4.29
C GLY A 291 20.86 5.61 -3.53
N MET A 292 21.09 5.99 -2.27
CA MET A 292 22.09 5.33 -1.41
C MET A 292 21.69 3.88 -1.10
N GLY A 293 20.41 3.64 -0.79
CA GLY A 293 19.89 2.30 -0.53
C GLY A 293 20.06 1.35 -1.73
N LEU A 294 19.93 1.87 -2.96
CA LEU A 294 20.24 1.13 -4.19
C LEU A 294 21.70 0.67 -4.21
N ILE A 295 22.65 1.56 -3.88
CA ILE A 295 24.07 1.20 -3.83
C ILE A 295 24.36 0.17 -2.73
N PHE A 296 23.75 0.33 -1.55
CA PHE A 296 23.94 -0.63 -0.45
C PHE A 296 23.25 -1.97 -0.73
N SER A 297 22.18 -1.98 -1.51
CA SER A 297 21.61 -3.20 -2.03
C SER A 297 22.57 -3.92 -2.97
N ILE A 298 23.28 -3.21 -3.86
CA ILE A 298 24.35 -3.80 -4.70
C ILE A 298 25.42 -4.45 -3.82
N ILE A 299 25.87 -3.76 -2.78
CA ILE A 299 26.87 -4.30 -1.84
C ILE A 299 26.29 -5.52 -1.11
N GLY A 300 25.05 -5.45 -0.65
CA GLY A 300 24.32 -6.56 0.02
C GLY A 300 24.28 -7.83 -0.82
N THR A 301 24.10 -7.72 -2.15
CA THR A 301 24.09 -8.89 -3.05
C THR A 301 25.41 -9.67 -3.04
N LEU A 302 26.53 -9.06 -2.68
CA LEU A 302 27.82 -9.74 -2.60
C LEU A 302 27.92 -10.71 -1.42
N PHE A 303 27.07 -10.55 -0.41
CA PHE A 303 27.06 -11.40 0.79
C PHE A 303 26.14 -12.64 0.62
N VAL A 304 25.33 -12.69 -0.43
CA VAL A 304 24.44 -13.83 -0.68
C VAL A 304 25.22 -14.98 -1.32
N ARG A 305 25.79 -15.84 -0.49
CA ARG A 305 26.61 -16.99 -0.94
C ARG A 305 26.49 -18.15 0.05
N ILE A 306 26.44 -19.37 -0.49
CA ILE A 306 26.63 -20.61 0.27
C ILE A 306 27.92 -21.30 -0.20
N LYS A 307 28.62 -21.97 0.72
CA LYS A 307 29.94 -22.59 0.40
C LYS A 307 29.82 -23.99 -0.17
N ASN A 308 28.75 -24.70 0.18
CA ASN A 308 28.50 -26.10 -0.20
C ASN A 308 27.00 -26.37 -0.25
N ASP A 309 26.63 -27.56 -0.73
CA ASP A 309 25.23 -27.97 -0.92
C ASP A 309 24.44 -28.15 0.40
N ASN A 310 25.13 -28.26 1.54
CA ASN A 310 24.49 -28.27 2.88
C ASN A 310 24.28 -26.88 3.46
N GLY A 311 24.62 -25.83 2.71
CA GLY A 311 24.48 -24.43 3.17
C GLY A 311 23.02 -24.02 3.28
N ASN A 312 22.70 -23.22 4.30
CA ASN A 312 21.36 -22.68 4.49
C ASN A 312 21.14 -21.47 3.57
N VAL A 313 20.30 -21.64 2.54
CA VAL A 313 19.97 -20.62 1.53
C VAL A 313 19.28 -19.41 2.18
N GLN A 314 18.28 -19.65 3.04
CA GLN A 314 17.56 -18.59 3.74
C GLN A 314 18.51 -17.69 4.55
N LYS A 315 19.47 -18.29 5.25
CA LYS A 315 20.46 -17.52 6.02
C LYS A 315 21.36 -16.67 5.12
N ALA A 316 21.70 -17.16 3.92
CA ALA A 316 22.50 -16.38 2.97
C ALA A 316 21.73 -15.16 2.44
N LEU A 317 20.45 -15.33 2.10
CA LEU A 317 19.57 -14.26 1.66
C LEU A 317 19.38 -13.21 2.77
N ASN A 318 19.10 -13.67 4.00
CA ASN A 318 18.95 -12.81 5.15
C ASN A 318 20.24 -12.01 5.45
N MET A 319 21.42 -12.59 5.23
CA MET A 319 22.70 -11.89 5.42
C MET A 319 22.87 -10.74 4.44
N GLY A 320 22.48 -10.91 3.17
CA GLY A 320 22.46 -9.84 2.18
C GLY A 320 21.51 -8.71 2.58
N ASN A 321 20.31 -9.06 3.03
CA ASN A 321 19.32 -8.09 3.48
C ASN A 321 19.79 -7.27 4.69
N TRP A 322 20.27 -7.94 5.75
CA TRP A 322 20.77 -7.26 6.95
C TRP A 322 21.97 -6.35 6.64
N SER A 323 22.86 -6.78 5.73
CA SER A 323 24.00 -5.95 5.31
C SER A 323 23.52 -4.66 4.64
N SER A 324 22.51 -4.73 3.77
CA SER A 324 21.92 -3.56 3.12
C SER A 324 21.27 -2.62 4.14
N ILE A 325 20.50 -3.14 5.10
CA ILE A 325 19.85 -2.38 6.16
C ILE A 325 20.89 -1.63 7.02
N ILE A 326 21.91 -2.32 7.51
CA ILE A 326 22.95 -1.74 8.37
C ILE A 326 23.70 -0.61 7.66
N LEU A 327 24.09 -0.84 6.40
CA LEU A 327 24.77 0.19 5.60
C LEU A 327 23.86 1.40 5.35
N THR A 328 22.58 1.18 5.12
CA THR A 328 21.60 2.26 4.96
C THR A 328 21.44 3.07 6.25
N ILE A 329 21.38 2.43 7.42
CA ILE A 329 21.35 3.13 8.72
C ILE A 329 22.57 4.04 8.89
N ILE A 330 23.76 3.51 8.66
CA ILE A 330 25.01 4.27 8.81
C ILE A 330 25.03 5.48 7.86
N ALA A 331 24.70 5.26 6.58
CA ALA A 331 24.75 6.33 5.60
C ALA A 331 23.65 7.37 5.78
N SER A 332 22.48 6.98 6.28
CA SER A 332 21.40 7.92 6.59
C SER A 332 21.79 8.90 7.69
N TYR A 333 22.63 8.50 8.64
CA TYR A 333 23.20 9.43 9.63
C TYR A 333 23.96 10.58 8.96
N PHE A 334 24.88 10.23 8.06
CA PHE A 334 25.66 11.24 7.32
C PHE A 334 24.77 12.08 6.39
N ALA A 335 23.84 11.46 5.69
CA ALA A 335 22.91 12.17 4.81
C ALA A 335 22.09 13.22 5.57
N VAL A 336 21.51 12.84 6.70
CA VAL A 336 20.70 13.72 7.54
C VAL A 336 21.52 14.87 8.11
N THR A 337 22.67 14.57 8.71
CA THR A 337 23.54 15.59 9.35
C THR A 337 24.18 16.56 8.36
N MET A 338 24.42 16.12 7.13
CA MET A 338 25.00 16.97 6.08
C MET A 338 23.96 17.80 5.33
N LEU A 339 22.74 17.27 5.17
CA LEU A 339 21.69 17.88 4.34
C LEU A 339 20.79 18.80 5.15
N LEU A 340 20.22 18.30 6.25
CA LEU A 340 19.17 18.99 6.97
C LEU A 340 19.72 20.06 7.92
N PRO A 341 19.01 21.20 8.09
CA PRO A 341 19.29 22.14 9.16
C PRO A 341 18.93 21.54 10.54
N GLU A 342 19.42 22.16 11.61
CA GLU A 342 19.18 21.66 12.96
C GLU A 342 17.71 21.63 13.36
N GLN A 343 16.93 22.61 12.90
CA GLN A 343 15.51 22.73 13.20
C GLN A 343 14.66 22.78 11.92
N LEU A 344 13.53 22.11 11.96
CA LEU A 344 12.53 22.04 10.91
C LEU A 344 11.15 22.18 11.53
N VAL A 345 10.24 22.82 10.82
CA VAL A 345 8.85 23.00 11.28
C VAL A 345 7.89 22.59 10.18
N LEU A 346 6.96 21.68 10.48
CA LEU A 346 5.84 21.31 9.60
C LEU A 346 4.51 21.56 10.29
N ARG A 347 3.70 22.45 9.74
CA ARG A 347 2.36 22.77 10.27
C ARG A 347 2.36 23.06 11.79
N GLY A 348 3.37 23.80 12.27
CA GLY A 348 3.53 24.14 13.68
C GLY A 348 4.20 23.09 14.56
N TYR A 349 4.51 21.90 14.03
CA TYR A 349 5.26 20.87 14.74
C TYR A 349 6.76 21.05 14.46
N ALA A 350 7.53 21.40 15.48
CA ALA A 350 8.97 21.60 15.39
C ALA A 350 9.72 20.30 15.74
N PHE A 351 10.76 19.97 14.95
CA PHE A 351 11.57 18.78 15.15
C PHE A 351 13.03 19.01 14.67
N SER A 352 13.93 18.19 15.14
CA SER A 352 15.34 18.28 14.79
C SER A 352 15.72 17.37 13.61
N SER A 353 16.84 17.65 12.95
CA SER A 353 17.41 16.75 11.95
C SER A 353 17.66 15.34 12.52
N MET A 354 18.14 15.23 13.76
CA MET A 354 18.34 13.93 14.41
C MET A 354 17.03 13.15 14.63
N SER A 355 15.92 13.85 14.86
CA SER A 355 14.60 13.24 14.94
C SER A 355 14.20 12.60 13.61
N VAL A 356 14.55 13.22 12.48
CA VAL A 356 14.36 12.63 11.14
C VAL A 356 15.19 11.35 10.98
N TYR A 357 16.43 11.33 11.45
CA TYR A 357 17.25 10.12 11.42
C TYR A 357 16.63 8.97 12.24
N TYR A 358 16.11 9.24 13.44
CA TYR A 358 15.44 8.23 14.25
C TYR A 358 14.15 7.72 13.58
N ALA A 359 13.44 8.57 12.87
CA ALA A 359 12.29 8.15 12.08
C ALA A 359 12.69 7.21 10.92
N ILE A 360 13.80 7.46 10.22
CA ILE A 360 14.34 6.57 9.18
C ILE A 360 14.70 5.21 9.77
N ILE A 361 15.39 5.17 10.91
CA ILE A 361 15.72 3.92 11.62
C ILE A 361 14.44 3.17 11.99
N THR A 362 13.44 3.88 12.50
CA THR A 362 12.14 3.27 12.84
C THR A 362 11.53 2.55 11.62
N GLY A 363 11.54 3.18 10.45
CA GLY A 363 11.05 2.55 9.22
C GLY A 363 11.82 1.29 8.84
N LEU A 364 13.15 1.34 8.90
CA LEU A 364 14.02 0.17 8.63
C LEU A 364 13.78 -0.98 9.61
N ILE A 365 13.58 -0.67 10.89
CA ILE A 365 13.26 -1.66 11.93
C ILE A 365 11.89 -2.27 11.70
N VAL A 366 10.87 -1.46 11.38
CA VAL A 366 9.53 -1.95 11.02
C VAL A 366 9.61 -2.93 9.86
N GLY A 367 10.34 -2.58 8.78
CA GLY A 367 10.55 -3.47 7.64
C GLY A 367 11.23 -4.78 8.01
N ALA A 368 12.25 -4.74 8.85
CA ALA A 368 12.96 -5.92 9.33
C ALA A 368 12.07 -6.83 10.19
N ILE A 369 11.29 -6.25 11.10
CA ILE A 369 10.34 -6.99 11.94
C ILE A 369 9.23 -7.62 11.08
N MET A 370 8.69 -6.88 10.13
CA MET A 370 7.67 -7.40 9.20
C MET A 370 8.18 -8.62 8.42
N SER A 371 9.41 -8.53 7.89
CA SER A 371 10.05 -9.65 7.20
C SER A 371 10.21 -10.87 8.12
N TRP A 372 10.70 -10.65 9.34
CA TRP A 372 10.90 -11.73 10.31
C TRP A 372 9.59 -12.40 10.75
N ILE A 373 8.53 -11.63 10.97
CA ILE A 373 7.22 -12.16 11.37
C ILE A 373 6.59 -12.95 10.22
N THR A 374 6.65 -12.44 9.00
CA THR A 374 6.13 -13.16 7.83
C THR A 374 6.88 -14.47 7.63
N GLU A 375 8.23 -14.48 7.75
CA GLU A 375 9.01 -15.71 7.74
C GLU A 375 8.55 -16.69 8.82
N PHE A 376 8.25 -16.23 10.04
CA PHE A 376 7.76 -17.09 11.11
C PHE A 376 6.43 -17.77 10.77
N TYR A 377 5.48 -17.04 10.15
CA TYR A 377 4.16 -17.59 9.83
C TYR A 377 4.13 -18.44 8.56
N THR A 378 5.09 -18.28 7.66
CA THR A 378 5.07 -18.92 6.33
C THR A 378 6.17 -19.94 6.10
N ALA A 379 7.28 -19.91 6.85
CA ALA A 379 8.40 -20.82 6.60
C ALA A 379 8.12 -22.26 6.99
N MET A 380 8.57 -23.17 6.13
CA MET A 380 8.50 -24.63 6.36
C MET A 380 9.12 -25.01 7.71
N GLY A 381 8.48 -25.93 8.43
CA GLY A 381 8.92 -26.43 9.73
C GLY A 381 8.64 -25.49 10.92
N LYS A 382 8.13 -24.29 10.69
CA LYS A 382 7.67 -23.40 11.77
C LYS A 382 6.30 -23.83 12.31
N ARG A 383 6.03 -23.49 13.58
CA ARG A 383 4.81 -23.88 14.27
C ARG A 383 3.52 -23.58 13.49
N PRO A 384 3.31 -22.37 12.90
CA PRO A 384 2.08 -22.10 12.16
C PRO A 384 1.87 -23.04 10.97
N VAL A 385 2.89 -23.23 10.14
CA VAL A 385 2.85 -24.15 8.98
C VAL A 385 2.63 -25.59 9.43
N MET A 386 3.35 -26.05 10.46
CA MET A 386 3.18 -27.40 11.00
C MET A 386 1.80 -27.61 11.59
N SER A 387 1.12 -26.59 12.11
CA SER A 387 -0.26 -26.71 12.57
C SER A 387 -1.24 -27.00 11.45
N ILE A 388 -1.01 -26.44 10.23
CA ILE A 388 -1.80 -26.74 9.05
C ILE A 388 -1.51 -28.18 8.57
N VAL A 389 -0.23 -28.59 8.58
CA VAL A 389 0.17 -29.97 8.25
C VAL A 389 -0.54 -30.98 9.16
N GLN A 390 -0.55 -30.77 10.47
CA GLN A 390 -1.25 -31.67 11.40
C GLN A 390 -2.76 -31.74 11.12
N LYS A 391 -3.40 -30.60 10.81
CA LYS A 391 -4.82 -30.55 10.45
C LYS A 391 -5.13 -31.21 9.11
N SER A 392 -4.14 -31.34 8.21
CA SER A 392 -4.28 -32.10 6.97
C SER A 392 -4.55 -33.60 7.22
N GLY A 393 -4.09 -34.14 8.36
CA GLY A 393 -4.34 -35.53 8.77
C GLY A 393 -5.81 -35.87 8.97
N THR A 394 -6.65 -34.87 9.27
CA THR A 394 -8.09 -35.06 9.45
C THR A 394 -8.91 -34.70 8.21
N GLY A 395 -8.29 -34.19 7.14
CA GLY A 395 -8.89 -33.98 5.82
C GLY A 395 -8.90 -32.53 5.31
N HIS A 396 -9.56 -32.34 4.18
CA HIS A 396 -9.57 -31.10 3.41
C HIS A 396 -10.16 -29.91 4.19
N ALA A 397 -11.32 -30.11 4.85
CA ALA A 397 -12.03 -29.03 5.56
C ALA A 397 -11.21 -28.48 6.72
N THR A 398 -10.58 -29.37 7.49
CA THR A 398 -9.73 -28.98 8.64
C THR A 398 -8.43 -28.29 8.21
N ASN A 399 -7.87 -28.68 7.07
CA ASN A 399 -6.76 -27.96 6.47
C ASN A 399 -7.16 -26.54 6.09
N ILE A 400 -8.30 -26.34 5.38
CA ILE A 400 -8.79 -25.00 5.00
C ILE A 400 -9.02 -24.13 6.23
N ILE A 401 -9.74 -24.65 7.25
CA ILE A 401 -9.96 -23.93 8.52
C ILE A 401 -8.62 -23.59 9.18
N GLY A 402 -7.65 -24.51 9.11
CA GLY A 402 -6.33 -24.33 9.68
C GLY A 402 -5.58 -23.15 9.10
N GLY A 403 -5.55 -23.04 7.77
CA GLY A 403 -4.86 -21.94 7.11
C GLY A 403 -5.56 -20.61 7.24
N LEU A 404 -6.91 -20.58 7.20
CA LEU A 404 -7.67 -19.36 7.50
C LEU A 404 -7.36 -18.85 8.91
N SER A 405 -7.33 -19.75 9.90
CA SER A 405 -7.01 -19.41 11.28
C SER A 405 -5.58 -18.86 11.43
N VAL A 406 -4.59 -19.51 10.80
CA VAL A 406 -3.19 -19.05 10.82
C VAL A 406 -3.05 -17.70 10.13
N GLY A 407 -3.72 -17.51 8.99
CA GLY A 407 -3.70 -16.23 8.29
C GLY A 407 -4.29 -15.08 9.12
N MET A 408 -5.44 -15.29 9.79
CA MET A 408 -6.03 -14.28 10.68
C MET A 408 -5.12 -13.98 11.87
N GLU A 409 -4.58 -15.01 12.53
CA GLU A 409 -3.64 -14.84 13.65
C GLU A 409 -2.40 -14.04 13.23
N SER A 410 -1.91 -14.27 12.01
CA SER A 410 -0.71 -13.65 11.48
C SER A 410 -0.82 -12.13 11.28
N THR A 411 -2.01 -11.55 11.35
CA THR A 411 -2.21 -10.09 11.24
C THR A 411 -1.85 -9.34 12.51
N VAL A 412 -1.92 -9.99 13.67
CA VAL A 412 -1.86 -9.33 14.99
C VAL A 412 -0.53 -8.60 15.20
N ILE A 413 0.59 -9.30 15.11
CA ILE A 413 1.90 -8.69 15.38
C ILE A 413 2.30 -7.67 14.31
N PRO A 414 2.09 -7.92 13.00
CA PRO A 414 2.29 -6.91 11.98
C PRO A 414 1.54 -5.60 12.22
N ILE A 415 0.26 -5.67 12.57
CA ILE A 415 -0.54 -4.46 12.82
C ILE A 415 -0.02 -3.72 14.06
N LEU A 416 0.31 -4.43 15.13
CA LEU A 416 0.92 -3.79 16.32
C LEU A 416 2.28 -3.15 15.98
N THR A 417 3.08 -3.80 15.15
CA THR A 417 4.37 -3.26 14.69
C THR A 417 4.18 -2.00 13.85
N LEU A 418 3.20 -1.99 12.93
CA LEU A 418 2.85 -0.82 12.14
C LEU A 418 2.35 0.32 13.02
N ALA A 419 1.43 0.04 13.95
CA ALA A 419 0.90 1.04 14.87
C ALA A 419 2.00 1.66 15.75
N ALA A 420 2.91 0.84 16.27
CA ALA A 420 4.08 1.31 17.00
C ALA A 420 5.01 2.12 16.10
N GLY A 421 5.30 1.66 14.89
CA GLY A 421 6.14 2.35 13.91
C GLY A 421 5.59 3.73 13.53
N ILE A 422 4.28 3.82 13.26
CA ILE A 422 3.59 5.08 12.98
C ILE A 422 3.72 6.03 14.18
N SER A 423 3.39 5.55 15.39
CA SER A 423 3.40 6.37 16.60
C SER A 423 4.79 6.89 16.94
N VAL A 424 5.81 6.02 16.85
CA VAL A 424 7.21 6.39 17.14
C VAL A 424 7.75 7.36 16.09
N SER A 425 7.49 7.11 14.80
CA SER A 425 7.93 8.00 13.72
C SER A 425 7.26 9.38 13.81
N TYR A 426 5.97 9.40 14.16
CA TYR A 426 5.23 10.65 14.39
C TYR A 426 5.77 11.41 15.60
N TYR A 427 6.08 10.73 16.70
CA TYR A 427 6.68 11.34 17.88
C TYR A 427 8.01 12.04 17.55
N PHE A 428 8.83 11.46 16.69
CA PHE A 428 10.12 12.05 16.32
C PHE A 428 9.99 13.27 15.39
N ALA A 429 9.23 13.17 14.30
CA ALA A 429 9.22 14.21 13.27
C ALA A 429 7.83 14.45 12.65
N GLY A 430 6.76 14.26 13.43
CA GLY A 430 5.39 14.50 12.99
C GLY A 430 5.01 13.67 11.75
N LEU A 431 4.18 14.23 10.89
CA LEU A 431 3.75 13.58 9.64
C LEU A 431 4.91 13.34 8.69
N TYR A 432 5.91 14.23 8.65
CA TYR A 432 7.12 14.01 7.86
C TYR A 432 7.93 12.82 8.39
N GLY A 433 7.93 12.59 9.73
CA GLY A 433 8.54 11.43 10.35
C GLY A 433 7.97 10.12 9.84
N VAL A 434 6.65 10.01 9.68
CA VAL A 434 6.00 8.82 9.13
C VAL A 434 6.36 8.62 7.66
N ALA A 435 6.37 9.68 6.87
CA ALA A 435 6.71 9.63 5.45
C ALA A 435 8.17 9.23 5.22
N ILE A 436 9.11 9.83 5.96
CA ILE A 436 10.53 9.51 5.83
C ILE A 436 10.88 8.13 6.40
N ALA A 437 10.11 7.61 7.37
CA ALA A 437 10.21 6.23 7.83
C ALA A 437 9.82 5.25 6.71
N ALA A 438 8.73 5.54 5.98
CA ALA A 438 8.37 4.77 4.80
C ALA A 438 9.46 4.80 3.72
N ALA A 439 10.03 5.98 3.43
CA ALA A 439 11.13 6.14 2.47
C ALA A 439 12.40 5.40 2.94
N GLY A 440 12.71 5.43 4.23
CA GLY A 440 13.79 4.66 4.84
C GLY A 440 13.60 3.15 4.69
N MET A 441 12.39 2.65 5.00
CA MET A 441 12.01 1.25 4.79
C MET A 441 12.21 0.85 3.33
N MET A 442 11.71 1.66 2.39
CA MET A 442 11.81 1.39 0.96
C MET A 442 13.23 1.53 0.38
N ALA A 443 14.18 2.13 1.10
CA ALA A 443 15.57 2.25 0.63
C ALA A 443 16.21 0.88 0.29
N THR A 444 15.78 -0.19 0.96
CA THR A 444 16.29 -1.56 0.72
C THR A 444 15.51 -2.33 -0.36
N THR A 445 14.58 -1.69 -1.09
CA THR A 445 13.70 -2.33 -2.08
C THR A 445 14.46 -3.13 -3.13
N ALA A 446 15.60 -2.63 -3.62
CA ALA A 446 16.39 -3.37 -4.62
C ALA A 446 16.86 -4.74 -4.11
N MET A 447 17.22 -4.83 -2.82
CA MET A 447 17.61 -6.09 -2.18
C MET A 447 16.41 -6.99 -1.90
N GLN A 448 15.32 -6.41 -1.37
CA GLN A 448 14.08 -7.14 -1.11
C GLN A 448 13.52 -7.74 -2.39
N LEU A 449 13.50 -6.98 -3.47
CA LEU A 449 13.02 -7.45 -4.76
C LEU A 449 13.95 -8.50 -5.40
N ALA A 450 15.26 -8.40 -5.18
CA ALA A 450 16.20 -9.43 -5.61
C ALA A 450 15.95 -10.77 -4.90
N ILE A 451 15.61 -10.72 -3.61
CA ILE A 451 15.25 -11.88 -2.78
C ILE A 451 13.88 -12.44 -3.17
N ASP A 452 12.93 -11.59 -3.50
CA ASP A 452 11.56 -11.97 -3.87
C ASP A 452 11.54 -12.64 -5.26
N ALA A 453 12.12 -12.00 -6.27
CA ALA A 453 12.18 -12.51 -7.64
C ALA A 453 13.03 -13.79 -7.80
N PHE A 454 13.88 -14.11 -6.84
CA PHE A 454 14.59 -15.38 -6.77
C PHE A 454 13.63 -16.56 -6.70
N GLY A 455 12.49 -16.44 -5.98
CA GLY A 455 11.50 -17.50 -5.78
C GLY A 455 10.93 -18.04 -7.09
N PRO A 456 10.23 -17.22 -7.89
CA PRO A 456 9.65 -17.65 -9.18
C PRO A 456 10.69 -18.19 -10.17
N ILE A 457 11.94 -17.68 -10.12
CA ILE A 457 13.04 -18.23 -10.95
C ILE A 457 13.42 -19.64 -10.48
N ALA A 458 13.42 -19.90 -9.18
CA ALA A 458 13.74 -21.21 -8.62
C ALA A 458 12.62 -22.22 -8.89
N ASP A 459 11.37 -21.82 -8.77
CA ASP A 459 10.18 -22.63 -9.07
C ASP A 459 10.16 -23.05 -10.53
N ASN A 460 10.23 -22.12 -11.46
CA ASN A 460 10.35 -22.40 -12.89
C ASN A 460 11.56 -23.27 -13.25
N ALA A 461 12.66 -23.14 -12.52
CA ALA A 461 13.82 -24.03 -12.72
C ALA A 461 13.49 -25.46 -12.32
N GLY A 462 12.67 -25.68 -11.29
CA GLY A 462 12.12 -26.96 -10.90
C GLY A 462 11.21 -27.54 -11.97
N GLY A 463 10.28 -26.74 -12.50
CA GLY A 463 9.40 -27.15 -13.59
C GLY A 463 10.16 -27.57 -14.84
N ILE A 464 11.19 -26.82 -15.24
CA ILE A 464 12.05 -27.20 -16.37
C ILE A 464 12.82 -28.48 -16.07
N ALA A 465 13.28 -28.71 -14.84
CA ALA A 465 13.97 -29.95 -14.45
C ALA A 465 13.05 -31.16 -14.60
N GLU A 466 11.83 -31.10 -14.13
CA GLU A 466 10.82 -32.14 -14.25
C GLU A 466 10.44 -32.40 -15.71
N MET A 467 10.04 -31.37 -16.45
CA MET A 467 9.69 -31.49 -17.87
C MET A 467 10.83 -32.03 -18.75
N SER A 468 12.08 -31.88 -18.31
CA SER A 468 13.27 -32.34 -19.03
C SER A 468 13.72 -33.72 -18.62
N ASP A 469 13.02 -34.40 -17.71
CA ASP A 469 13.36 -35.72 -17.15
C ASP A 469 14.79 -35.76 -16.55
N LEU A 470 15.16 -34.70 -15.79
CA LEU A 470 16.48 -34.65 -15.17
C LEU A 470 16.54 -35.58 -13.92
N PRO A 471 17.74 -36.00 -13.50
CA PRO A 471 17.93 -36.84 -12.30
C PRO A 471 17.28 -36.19 -11.04
N GLU A 472 16.76 -37.04 -10.13
CA GLU A 472 16.09 -36.60 -8.90
C GLU A 472 16.93 -35.66 -8.04
N ASP A 473 18.27 -35.81 -8.04
CA ASP A 473 19.16 -34.94 -7.27
C ASP A 473 19.17 -33.49 -7.80
N VAL A 474 18.89 -33.29 -9.10
CA VAL A 474 18.71 -31.96 -9.70
C VAL A 474 17.40 -31.32 -9.24
N ARG A 475 16.29 -32.09 -9.31
CA ARG A 475 14.99 -31.66 -8.81
C ARG A 475 15.07 -31.34 -7.30
N GLY A 476 15.70 -32.21 -6.51
CA GLY A 476 15.88 -32.00 -5.08
C GLY A 476 16.65 -30.71 -4.72
N ARG A 477 17.62 -30.25 -5.56
CA ARG A 477 18.29 -28.97 -5.38
C ARG A 477 17.40 -27.80 -5.76
N THR A 478 16.61 -27.90 -6.83
CA THR A 478 15.64 -26.85 -7.20
C THR A 478 14.52 -26.72 -6.18
N ASP A 479 14.00 -27.84 -5.64
CA ASP A 479 12.97 -27.86 -4.59
C ASP A 479 13.45 -27.17 -3.28
N ILE A 480 14.76 -27.31 -2.96
CA ILE A 480 15.34 -26.58 -1.81
C ILE A 480 15.31 -25.06 -2.06
N LEU A 481 15.62 -24.61 -3.27
CA LEU A 481 15.59 -23.19 -3.64
C LEU A 481 14.16 -22.68 -3.66
N ASP A 482 13.24 -23.43 -4.24
CA ASP A 482 11.82 -23.10 -4.35
C ASP A 482 11.14 -23.00 -2.98
N ALA A 483 11.36 -23.94 -2.07
CA ALA A 483 10.81 -23.87 -0.70
C ALA A 483 11.27 -22.62 0.07
N VAL A 484 12.51 -22.17 -0.18
CA VAL A 484 12.99 -20.88 0.35
C VAL A 484 12.36 -19.73 -0.43
N GLY A 485 12.18 -19.87 -1.75
CA GLY A 485 11.52 -18.92 -2.63
C GLY A 485 10.12 -18.55 -2.18
N ASN A 486 9.29 -19.53 -1.80
CA ASN A 486 7.94 -19.29 -1.28
C ASN A 486 7.93 -18.48 0.02
N THR A 487 8.87 -18.76 0.91
CA THR A 487 9.02 -17.99 2.15
C THR A 487 9.46 -16.56 1.85
N THR A 488 10.42 -16.37 0.93
CA THR A 488 10.91 -15.03 0.59
C THR A 488 9.89 -14.22 -0.21
N ALA A 489 9.12 -14.86 -1.08
CA ALA A 489 8.01 -14.23 -1.80
C ALA A 489 6.93 -13.73 -0.83
N ALA A 490 6.54 -14.55 0.17
CA ALA A 490 5.63 -14.10 1.22
C ALA A 490 6.21 -12.92 2.02
N THR A 491 7.51 -12.97 2.35
CA THR A 491 8.22 -11.92 3.08
C THR A 491 8.27 -10.61 2.27
N GLY A 492 8.58 -10.66 0.98
CA GLY A 492 8.57 -9.50 0.08
C GLY A 492 7.19 -8.85 -0.02
N LYS A 493 6.13 -9.66 -0.14
CA LYS A 493 4.74 -9.19 -0.15
C LYS A 493 4.33 -8.56 1.19
N GLY A 494 4.72 -9.16 2.33
CA GLY A 494 4.51 -8.59 3.66
C GLY A 494 5.20 -7.24 3.85
N PHE A 495 6.45 -7.11 3.37
CA PHE A 495 7.19 -5.86 3.32
C PHE A 495 6.48 -4.80 2.45
N ALA A 496 5.99 -5.19 1.26
CA ALA A 496 5.26 -4.31 0.35
C ALA A 496 3.96 -3.77 0.99
N ILE A 497 3.20 -4.61 1.69
CA ILE A 497 1.96 -4.20 2.38
C ILE A 497 2.26 -3.22 3.53
N ALA A 498 3.31 -3.49 4.31
CA ALA A 498 3.72 -2.59 5.39
C ALA A 498 4.18 -1.22 4.86
N SER A 499 4.95 -1.22 3.76
CA SER A 499 5.35 0.02 3.10
C SER A 499 4.16 0.78 2.54
N ALA A 500 3.16 0.08 1.99
CA ALA A 500 1.92 0.70 1.51
C ALA A 500 1.13 1.38 2.62
N ALA A 501 1.06 0.76 3.81
CA ALA A 501 0.40 1.34 4.96
C ALA A 501 1.04 2.68 5.37
N LEU A 502 2.36 2.72 5.50
CA LEU A 502 3.10 3.95 5.84
C LEU A 502 3.02 5.00 4.72
N THR A 503 3.16 4.57 3.46
CA THR A 503 3.07 5.44 2.29
C THR A 503 1.68 6.04 2.13
N SER A 504 0.62 5.23 2.35
CA SER A 504 -0.76 5.71 2.29
C SER A 504 -1.03 6.77 3.35
N LEU A 505 -0.50 6.61 4.56
CA LEU A 505 -0.62 7.63 5.60
C LEU A 505 0.13 8.93 5.22
N ALA A 506 1.29 8.81 4.58
CA ALA A 506 2.02 9.98 4.07
C ALA A 506 1.26 10.69 2.94
N LEU A 507 0.72 9.92 1.98
CA LEU A 507 -0.14 10.46 0.91
C LEU A 507 -1.42 11.08 1.45
N PHE A 508 -1.98 10.50 2.50
CA PHE A 508 -3.15 11.02 3.18
C PHE A 508 -2.86 12.36 3.87
N ALA A 509 -1.71 12.49 4.54
CA ALA A 509 -1.26 13.75 5.10
C ALA A 509 -1.02 14.83 4.02
N ALA A 510 -0.44 14.42 2.88
CA ALA A 510 -0.28 15.28 1.71
C ALA A 510 -1.65 15.71 1.13
N PHE A 511 -2.60 14.77 1.01
CA PHE A 511 -3.96 15.04 0.56
C PHE A 511 -4.67 16.09 1.43
N VAL A 512 -4.60 15.97 2.76
CA VAL A 512 -5.17 16.95 3.71
C VAL A 512 -4.61 18.34 3.45
N GLY A 513 -3.28 18.47 3.24
CA GLY A 513 -2.62 19.75 2.93
C GLY A 513 -3.07 20.33 1.60
N VAL A 514 -3.05 19.54 0.53
CA VAL A 514 -3.45 20.00 -0.81
C VAL A 514 -4.93 20.32 -0.88
N ALA A 515 -5.79 19.55 -0.22
CA ALA A 515 -7.23 19.81 -0.12
C ALA A 515 -7.56 21.04 0.74
N GLY A 516 -6.60 21.52 1.54
CA GLY A 516 -6.78 22.70 2.41
C GLY A 516 -7.85 22.49 3.50
N ILE A 517 -7.89 21.28 4.07
CA ILE A 517 -8.73 20.91 5.21
C ILE A 517 -7.86 20.77 6.47
N ASP A 518 -8.39 21.13 7.64
CA ASP A 518 -7.65 21.09 8.89
C ASP A 518 -7.43 19.66 9.42
N GLY A 519 -8.30 18.73 9.02
CA GLY A 519 -8.26 17.33 9.43
C GLY A 519 -9.48 16.57 8.94
N ILE A 520 -9.58 15.31 9.35
CA ILE A 520 -10.68 14.42 9.00
C ILE A 520 -11.35 13.98 10.28
N ASP A 521 -12.53 14.50 10.52
CA ASP A 521 -13.31 14.21 11.71
C ASP A 521 -14.18 12.97 11.47
N ILE A 522 -13.69 11.81 11.94
CA ILE A 522 -14.41 10.54 11.83
C ILE A 522 -15.70 10.47 12.64
N TYR A 523 -15.93 11.43 13.55
CA TYR A 523 -17.18 11.52 14.30
C TYR A 523 -18.33 12.09 13.45
N LYS A 524 -18.05 12.76 12.36
CA LYS A 524 -19.08 13.24 11.43
C LYS A 524 -19.71 12.06 10.68
N ALA A 525 -21.05 11.98 10.70
CA ALA A 525 -21.78 10.86 10.11
C ALA A 525 -21.46 10.59 8.63
N PRO A 526 -21.32 11.60 7.71
CA PRO A 526 -20.92 11.35 6.32
C PRO A 526 -19.50 10.77 6.20
N VAL A 527 -18.56 11.21 7.03
CA VAL A 527 -17.18 10.72 7.06
C VAL A 527 -17.13 9.28 7.56
N LEU A 528 -17.88 8.98 8.63
CA LEU A 528 -18.01 7.64 9.18
C LEU A 528 -18.67 6.68 8.17
N ALA A 529 -19.73 7.11 7.48
CA ALA A 529 -20.35 6.32 6.43
C ALA A 529 -19.38 6.01 5.30
N ALA A 530 -18.57 6.98 4.86
CA ALA A 530 -17.54 6.79 3.85
C ALA A 530 -16.42 5.86 4.34
N LEU A 531 -16.07 5.88 5.62
CA LEU A 531 -15.11 4.94 6.22
C LEU A 531 -15.63 3.49 6.13
N PHE A 532 -16.91 3.23 6.39
CA PHE A 532 -17.49 1.89 6.20
C PHE A 532 -17.47 1.46 4.73
N VAL A 533 -17.83 2.37 3.80
CA VAL A 533 -17.75 2.09 2.35
C VAL A 533 -16.30 1.82 1.96
N GLY A 534 -15.34 2.62 2.44
CA GLY A 534 -13.92 2.39 2.22
C GLY A 534 -13.45 1.04 2.76
N GLY A 535 -13.89 0.66 3.96
CA GLY A 535 -13.59 -0.65 4.54
C GLY A 535 -14.15 -1.84 3.73
N MET A 536 -15.27 -1.65 3.03
CA MET A 536 -15.88 -2.65 2.15
C MET A 536 -15.09 -2.84 0.84
N ILE A 537 -14.45 -1.80 0.30
CA ILE A 537 -13.79 -1.84 -1.02
C ILE A 537 -12.76 -2.96 -1.14
N PRO A 538 -11.82 -3.18 -0.19
CA PRO A 538 -10.90 -4.31 -0.25
C PRO A 538 -11.58 -5.67 -0.32
N PHE A 539 -12.73 -5.85 0.34
CA PHE A 539 -13.51 -7.11 0.28
C PHE A 539 -14.11 -7.33 -1.11
N ILE A 540 -14.74 -6.30 -1.71
CA ILE A 540 -15.29 -6.41 -3.07
C ILE A 540 -14.17 -6.65 -4.08
N PHE A 541 -13.07 -5.91 -3.96
CA PHE A 541 -11.90 -6.10 -4.82
C PHE A 541 -11.38 -7.54 -4.74
N SER A 542 -11.21 -8.05 -3.51
CA SER A 542 -10.78 -9.41 -3.23
C SER A 542 -11.73 -10.45 -3.83
N ALA A 543 -13.03 -10.26 -3.62
CA ALA A 543 -14.05 -11.16 -4.16
C ALA A 543 -14.01 -11.21 -5.69
N LEU A 544 -13.86 -10.06 -6.35
CA LEU A 544 -13.73 -9.99 -7.82
C LEU A 544 -12.46 -10.67 -8.31
N ALA A 545 -11.31 -10.43 -7.65
CA ALA A 545 -10.03 -11.03 -8.03
C ALA A 545 -10.05 -12.55 -7.86
N ILE A 546 -10.55 -13.06 -6.73
CA ILE A 546 -10.66 -14.51 -6.46
C ILE A 546 -11.64 -15.18 -7.41
N SER A 547 -12.81 -14.56 -7.64
CA SER A 547 -13.80 -15.05 -8.59
C SER A 547 -13.26 -15.09 -10.03
N ALA A 548 -12.44 -14.10 -10.40
CA ALA A 548 -11.78 -14.05 -11.70
C ALA A 548 -10.82 -15.23 -11.90
N VAL A 549 -9.98 -15.51 -10.88
CA VAL A 549 -9.10 -16.69 -10.89
C VAL A 549 -9.91 -17.97 -11.03
N GLY A 550 -10.95 -18.16 -10.19
CA GLY A 550 -11.78 -19.36 -10.25
C GLY A 550 -12.46 -19.57 -11.61
N SER A 551 -12.98 -18.48 -12.21
CA SER A 551 -13.62 -18.52 -13.54
C SER A 551 -12.60 -18.89 -14.64
N ALA A 552 -11.41 -18.28 -14.62
CA ALA A 552 -10.36 -18.56 -15.58
C ALA A 552 -9.79 -19.98 -15.43
N ALA A 553 -9.62 -20.45 -14.18
CA ALA A 553 -9.20 -21.81 -13.87
C ALA A 553 -10.21 -22.86 -14.39
N MET A 554 -11.51 -22.59 -14.29
CA MET A 554 -12.53 -23.49 -14.85
C MET A 554 -12.46 -23.61 -16.36
N ASP A 555 -12.10 -22.54 -17.08
CA ASP A 555 -11.90 -22.59 -18.51
C ASP A 555 -10.62 -23.38 -18.87
N MET A 556 -9.58 -23.25 -18.07
CA MET A 556 -8.36 -24.05 -18.18
C MET A 556 -8.63 -25.54 -17.93
N VAL A 557 -9.34 -25.89 -16.85
CA VAL A 557 -9.78 -27.27 -16.54
C VAL A 557 -10.50 -27.91 -17.70
N LYS A 558 -11.45 -27.17 -18.34
CA LYS A 558 -12.18 -27.67 -19.51
C LYS A 558 -11.24 -27.99 -20.67
N GLU A 559 -10.27 -27.13 -20.91
CA GLU A 559 -9.30 -27.30 -22.00
C GLU A 559 -8.35 -28.49 -21.73
N VAL A 560 -7.80 -28.61 -20.53
CA VAL A 560 -6.93 -29.73 -20.17
C VAL A 560 -7.66 -31.06 -20.29
N ARG A 561 -8.90 -31.12 -19.78
CA ARG A 561 -9.77 -32.33 -19.95
C ARG A 561 -10.09 -32.62 -21.41
N ARG A 562 -10.30 -31.57 -22.25
CA ARG A 562 -10.49 -31.74 -23.68
C ARG A 562 -9.29 -32.40 -24.33
N GLN A 563 -8.11 -31.89 -24.06
CA GLN A 563 -6.87 -32.40 -24.65
C GLN A 563 -6.59 -33.84 -24.21
N PHE A 564 -6.76 -34.18 -22.92
CA PHE A 564 -6.59 -35.57 -22.46
C PHE A 564 -7.57 -36.54 -23.11
N ARG A 565 -8.76 -36.09 -23.48
CA ARG A 565 -9.78 -36.92 -24.13
C ARG A 565 -9.64 -36.99 -25.65
N GLU A 566 -9.26 -35.86 -26.30
CA GLU A 566 -9.32 -35.68 -27.74
C GLU A 566 -7.99 -35.87 -28.45
N ILE A 567 -6.86 -35.81 -27.73
CA ILE A 567 -5.51 -36.00 -28.28
C ILE A 567 -4.97 -37.36 -27.81
N PRO A 568 -5.10 -38.42 -28.63
CA PRO A 568 -4.62 -39.76 -28.25
C PRO A 568 -3.09 -39.77 -28.08
N GLY A 569 -2.63 -40.39 -27.04
CA GLY A 569 -1.22 -40.63 -26.80
C GLY A 569 -0.51 -39.57 -25.94
N ILE A 570 -1.21 -38.53 -25.44
CA ILE A 570 -0.63 -37.60 -24.47
C ILE A 570 -0.17 -38.35 -23.22
N MET A 571 -1.02 -39.22 -22.65
CA MET A 571 -0.72 -39.96 -21.42
C MET A 571 0.42 -40.95 -21.57
N GLU A 572 0.69 -41.41 -22.78
CA GLU A 572 1.75 -42.35 -23.13
C GLU A 572 3.01 -41.65 -23.69
N TYR A 573 3.12 -40.34 -23.60
CA TYR A 573 4.22 -39.54 -24.18
C TYR A 573 4.41 -39.70 -25.71
N LYS A 574 3.34 -40.05 -26.44
CA LYS A 574 3.35 -40.24 -27.90
C LYS A 574 2.90 -39.02 -28.67
N ALA A 575 2.17 -38.14 -28.01
CA ALA A 575 1.68 -36.87 -28.56
C ALA A 575 2.03 -35.73 -27.63
N GLU A 576 2.34 -34.56 -28.21
CA GLU A 576 2.64 -33.33 -27.47
C GLU A 576 1.33 -32.55 -27.22
N PRO A 577 1.10 -32.01 -26.01
CA PRO A 577 -0.04 -31.16 -25.72
C PRO A 577 -0.02 -29.83 -26.51
N GLU A 578 -1.22 -29.27 -26.73
CA GLU A 578 -1.41 -27.93 -27.31
C GLU A 578 -1.19 -26.83 -26.26
N TYR A 579 0.05 -26.59 -25.82
CA TYR A 579 0.38 -25.63 -24.75
C TYR A 579 -0.03 -24.19 -25.06
N GLU A 580 0.08 -23.77 -26.33
CA GLU A 580 -0.30 -22.42 -26.77
C GLU A 580 -1.76 -22.10 -26.52
N LYS A 581 -2.63 -23.11 -26.52
CA LYS A 581 -4.05 -22.95 -26.28
C LYS A 581 -4.34 -22.57 -24.83
N CYS A 582 -3.62 -23.21 -23.90
CA CYS A 582 -3.71 -22.88 -22.48
C CYS A 582 -3.20 -21.46 -22.20
N ILE A 583 -2.09 -21.04 -22.83
CA ILE A 583 -1.54 -19.69 -22.74
C ILE A 583 -2.58 -18.66 -23.26
N GLU A 584 -3.25 -18.94 -24.39
CA GLU A 584 -4.28 -18.08 -24.97
C GLU A 584 -5.47 -17.89 -24.03
N ILE A 585 -5.95 -18.99 -23.40
CA ILE A 585 -7.08 -18.98 -22.47
C ILE A 585 -6.76 -18.10 -21.25
N SER A 586 -5.64 -18.35 -20.57
CA SER A 586 -5.21 -17.54 -19.41
C SER A 586 -5.03 -16.07 -19.78
N THR A 587 -4.43 -15.77 -20.93
CA THR A 587 -4.23 -14.39 -21.42
C THR A 587 -5.57 -13.66 -21.63
N LYS A 588 -6.52 -14.28 -22.33
CA LYS A 588 -7.84 -13.67 -22.58
C LYS A 588 -8.64 -13.46 -21.30
N ALA A 589 -8.62 -14.45 -20.41
CA ALA A 589 -9.33 -14.39 -19.13
C ALA A 589 -8.77 -13.28 -18.26
N SER A 590 -7.45 -13.19 -18.09
CA SER A 590 -6.82 -12.19 -17.24
C SER A 590 -7.08 -10.75 -17.72
N ILE A 591 -6.91 -10.48 -19.01
CA ILE A 591 -7.16 -9.16 -19.60
C ILE A 591 -8.62 -8.71 -19.43
N ARG A 592 -9.56 -9.63 -19.55
CA ARG A 592 -10.98 -9.34 -19.37
C ARG A 592 -11.32 -9.08 -17.91
N GLN A 593 -10.79 -9.88 -17.02
CA GLN A 593 -11.19 -9.89 -15.60
C GLN A 593 -10.49 -8.81 -14.77
N MET A 594 -9.33 -8.28 -15.18
CA MET A 594 -8.63 -7.22 -14.46
C MET A 594 -9.35 -5.86 -14.52
N VAL A 595 -10.31 -5.67 -15.45
CA VAL A 595 -10.97 -4.37 -15.67
C VAL A 595 -11.83 -3.96 -14.47
N ALA A 596 -12.62 -4.87 -13.91
CA ALA A 596 -13.55 -4.55 -12.83
C ALA A 596 -12.83 -4.16 -11.52
N PRO A 597 -11.81 -4.89 -11.01
CA PRO A 597 -11.02 -4.46 -9.88
C PRO A 597 -10.31 -3.12 -10.13
N GLY A 598 -9.78 -2.92 -11.35
CA GLY A 598 -9.14 -1.67 -11.74
C GLY A 598 -10.08 -0.48 -11.71
N ALA A 599 -11.29 -0.64 -12.24
CA ALA A 599 -12.31 0.40 -12.25
C ALA A 599 -12.73 0.81 -10.83
N ILE A 600 -12.94 -0.13 -9.92
CA ILE A 600 -13.30 0.18 -8.52
C ILE A 600 -12.18 1.00 -7.86
N THR A 601 -10.93 0.62 -8.04
CA THR A 601 -9.78 1.31 -7.44
C THR A 601 -9.65 2.75 -7.90
N LEU A 602 -9.83 2.99 -9.21
CA LEU A 602 -9.65 4.33 -9.80
C LEU A 602 -10.88 5.22 -9.61
N LEU A 603 -12.08 4.66 -9.75
CA LEU A 603 -13.30 5.47 -9.76
C LEU A 603 -13.85 5.76 -8.37
N SER A 604 -13.63 4.88 -7.37
CA SER A 604 -14.20 5.10 -6.03
C SER A 604 -13.74 6.42 -5.37
N PRO A 605 -12.44 6.80 -5.39
CA PRO A 605 -12.04 8.08 -4.85
C PRO A 605 -12.58 9.26 -5.64
N VAL A 606 -12.62 9.14 -6.98
CA VAL A 606 -13.14 10.19 -7.87
C VAL A 606 -14.61 10.45 -7.57
N ILE A 607 -15.44 9.39 -7.55
CA ILE A 607 -16.87 9.48 -7.30
C ILE A 607 -17.14 10.12 -5.93
N VAL A 608 -16.50 9.62 -4.89
CA VAL A 608 -16.72 10.11 -3.52
C VAL A 608 -16.20 11.54 -3.36
N GLY A 609 -15.03 11.87 -3.91
CA GLY A 609 -14.45 13.20 -3.84
C GLY A 609 -15.32 14.26 -4.50
N PHE A 610 -15.80 14.03 -5.72
CA PHE A 610 -16.63 14.99 -6.44
C PHE A 610 -18.08 15.07 -5.94
N LEU A 611 -18.63 14.00 -5.36
CA LEU A 611 -20.00 14.01 -4.85
C LEU A 611 -20.09 14.55 -3.41
N PHE A 612 -19.10 14.24 -2.57
CA PHE A 612 -19.20 14.47 -1.11
C PHE A 612 -18.09 15.34 -0.54
N GLY A 613 -17.05 15.65 -1.33
CA GLY A 613 -15.96 16.54 -0.94
C GLY A 613 -14.78 15.86 -0.22
N PRO A 614 -13.74 16.64 0.12
CA PRO A 614 -12.44 16.10 0.54
C PRO A 614 -12.48 15.43 1.92
N GLU A 615 -13.26 15.93 2.88
CA GLU A 615 -13.31 15.33 4.22
C GLU A 615 -13.93 13.93 4.20
N VAL A 616 -15.02 13.76 3.43
CA VAL A 616 -15.70 12.47 3.23
C VAL A 616 -14.80 11.49 2.47
N LEU A 617 -14.09 11.99 1.44
CA LEU A 617 -13.07 11.19 0.73
C LEU A 617 -11.98 10.72 1.68
N GLY A 618 -11.57 11.53 2.63
CA GLY A 618 -10.62 11.13 3.67
C GLY A 618 -11.12 9.96 4.51
N GLY A 619 -12.39 9.94 4.87
CA GLY A 619 -13.02 8.79 5.53
C GLY A 619 -12.96 7.52 4.70
N LEU A 620 -13.25 7.61 3.39
CA LEU A 620 -13.11 6.49 2.45
C LEU A 620 -11.69 5.93 2.43
N LEU A 621 -10.68 6.79 2.30
CA LEU A 621 -9.26 6.40 2.28
C LEU A 621 -8.82 5.71 3.56
N ALA A 622 -9.26 6.20 4.71
CA ALA A 622 -8.98 5.57 5.99
C ALA A 622 -9.54 4.14 6.05
N GLY A 623 -10.78 3.94 5.59
CA GLY A 623 -11.42 2.63 5.49
C GLY A 623 -10.67 1.69 4.56
N ILE A 624 -10.33 2.13 3.34
CA ILE A 624 -9.55 1.35 2.36
C ILE A 624 -8.20 0.94 2.95
N THR A 625 -7.49 1.86 3.61
CA THR A 625 -6.16 1.59 4.16
C THR A 625 -6.20 0.54 5.25
N VAL A 626 -7.05 0.73 6.27
CA VAL A 626 -7.12 -0.20 7.41
C VAL A 626 -7.56 -1.60 6.96
N SER A 627 -8.64 -1.69 6.22
CA SER A 627 -9.19 -2.96 5.74
C SER A 627 -8.27 -3.64 4.73
N GLY A 628 -7.66 -2.85 3.82
CA GLY A 628 -6.75 -3.37 2.80
C GLY A 628 -5.45 -3.92 3.39
N VAL A 629 -4.87 -3.26 4.40
CA VAL A 629 -3.66 -3.76 5.10
C VAL A 629 -3.95 -5.07 5.81
N LEU A 630 -5.05 -5.15 6.58
CA LEU A 630 -5.46 -6.37 7.27
C LEU A 630 -5.70 -7.52 6.30
N MET A 631 -6.46 -7.27 5.22
CA MET A 631 -6.78 -8.26 4.20
C MET A 631 -5.53 -8.73 3.46
N GLY A 632 -4.63 -7.81 3.09
CA GLY A 632 -3.39 -8.13 2.40
C GLY A 632 -2.48 -9.03 3.23
N ILE A 633 -2.25 -8.70 4.51
CA ILE A 633 -1.43 -9.52 5.42
C ILE A 633 -2.07 -10.89 5.62
N PHE A 634 -3.38 -10.93 5.91
CA PHE A 634 -4.14 -12.17 6.10
C PHE A 634 -3.98 -13.10 4.90
N GLN A 635 -4.29 -12.62 3.70
CA GLN A 635 -4.29 -13.44 2.49
C GLN A 635 -2.90 -13.91 2.11
N ASN A 636 -1.91 -13.02 2.18
CA ASN A 636 -0.54 -13.35 1.83
C ASN A 636 0.05 -14.42 2.76
N ASN A 637 -0.15 -14.28 4.07
CA ASN A 637 0.41 -15.21 5.04
C ASN A 637 -0.35 -16.53 5.07
N ALA A 638 -1.68 -16.53 4.89
CA ALA A 638 -2.47 -17.75 4.77
C ALA A 638 -2.02 -18.58 3.56
N GLY A 639 -1.93 -17.95 2.39
CA GLY A 639 -1.53 -18.61 1.16
C GLY A 639 -0.10 -19.17 1.22
N GLY A 640 0.86 -18.37 1.71
CA GLY A 640 2.25 -18.85 1.89
C GLY A 640 2.38 -19.97 2.91
N ALA A 641 1.55 -19.98 3.95
CA ALA A 641 1.55 -21.05 4.94
C ALA A 641 0.96 -22.37 4.39
N TRP A 642 -0.11 -22.29 3.56
CA TRP A 642 -0.67 -23.48 2.90
C TRP A 642 0.31 -24.11 1.91
N ASP A 643 0.95 -23.29 1.09
CA ASP A 643 1.93 -23.76 0.09
C ASP A 643 3.09 -24.49 0.77
N ASN A 644 3.70 -23.90 1.79
CA ASN A 644 4.76 -24.56 2.54
C ASN A 644 4.27 -25.74 3.40
N ALA A 645 2.99 -25.80 3.75
CA ALA A 645 2.39 -27.00 4.35
C ALA A 645 2.32 -28.15 3.32
N LYS A 646 1.93 -27.89 2.06
CA LYS A 646 1.95 -28.85 0.95
C LYS A 646 3.38 -29.36 0.71
N LYS A 647 4.35 -28.47 0.56
CA LYS A 647 5.76 -28.81 0.32
C LYS A 647 6.43 -29.56 1.47
N SER A 648 5.87 -29.50 2.69
CA SER A 648 6.36 -30.30 3.81
C SER A 648 6.25 -31.80 3.58
N PHE A 649 5.29 -32.26 2.76
CA PHE A 649 5.10 -33.68 2.43
C PHE A 649 6.13 -34.22 1.43
N GLU A 650 6.89 -33.38 0.76
CA GLU A 650 7.94 -33.81 -0.18
C GLU A 650 9.08 -34.55 0.50
N LYS A 651 9.45 -34.11 1.70
CA LYS A 651 10.50 -34.70 2.53
C LYS A 651 9.98 -35.75 3.51
N GLY A 652 8.67 -35.94 3.52
CA GLY A 652 7.99 -36.73 4.54
C GLY A 652 7.79 -35.96 5.84
N VAL A 653 6.57 -36.02 6.39
CA VAL A 653 6.19 -35.31 7.60
C VAL A 653 5.45 -36.26 8.55
N GLN A 654 5.70 -36.13 9.83
CA GLN A 654 5.03 -36.91 10.85
C GLN A 654 3.69 -36.27 11.27
N ILE A 655 2.62 -37.06 11.22
CA ILE A 655 1.30 -36.72 11.74
C ILE A 655 0.88 -37.88 12.63
N ASP A 656 0.59 -37.62 13.88
CA ASP A 656 0.14 -38.62 14.89
C ASP A 656 1.02 -39.86 15.00
N GLY A 657 2.34 -39.69 14.76
CA GLY A 657 3.32 -40.76 14.86
C GLY A 657 3.58 -41.55 13.55
N GLU A 658 2.82 -41.30 12.50
CA GLU A 658 3.02 -41.87 11.16
C GLU A 658 3.68 -40.86 10.23
N THR A 659 4.51 -41.34 9.29
CA THR A 659 5.18 -40.50 8.32
C THR A 659 4.44 -40.55 6.99
N TYR A 660 3.99 -39.38 6.54
CA TYR A 660 3.27 -39.23 5.29
C TYR A 660 4.14 -38.52 4.23
N TYR A 661 4.02 -38.96 2.99
CA TYR A 661 4.74 -38.44 1.83
C TYR A 661 3.76 -37.95 0.76
N LYS A 662 4.29 -37.43 -0.36
CA LYS A 662 3.50 -37.07 -1.56
C LYS A 662 2.51 -38.21 -1.91
N LYS A 663 1.34 -37.83 -2.42
CA LYS A 663 0.20 -38.72 -2.82
C LYS A 663 -0.58 -39.37 -1.66
N SER A 664 -0.20 -39.15 -0.40
CA SER A 664 -1.01 -39.57 0.76
C SER A 664 -2.30 -38.73 0.89
N GLU A 665 -3.32 -39.23 1.61
CA GLU A 665 -4.54 -38.46 1.84
C GLU A 665 -4.28 -37.10 2.55
N PRO A 666 -3.43 -37.01 3.60
CA PRO A 666 -3.05 -35.73 4.17
C PRO A 666 -2.37 -34.78 3.15
N HIS A 667 -1.56 -35.32 2.23
CA HIS A 667 -0.99 -34.51 1.15
C HIS A 667 -2.07 -33.95 0.22
N LYS A 668 -3.07 -34.76 -0.19
CA LYS A 668 -4.19 -34.28 -1.03
C LYS A 668 -4.99 -33.18 -0.32
N ALA A 669 -5.19 -33.32 0.99
CA ALA A 669 -5.83 -32.30 1.79
C ALA A 669 -5.01 -31.00 1.79
N SER A 670 -3.67 -31.08 1.87
CA SER A 670 -2.80 -29.91 1.82
C SER A 670 -2.76 -29.24 0.43
N VAL A 671 -2.82 -30.03 -0.66
CA VAL A 671 -3.00 -29.52 -2.03
C VAL A 671 -4.29 -28.69 -2.15
N THR A 672 -5.40 -29.18 -1.56
CA THR A 672 -6.66 -28.40 -1.56
C THR A 672 -6.51 -27.07 -0.85
N GLY A 673 -5.81 -27.03 0.29
CA GLY A 673 -5.53 -25.77 1.01
C GLY A 673 -4.67 -24.81 0.20
N ASP A 674 -3.65 -25.32 -0.47
CA ASP A 674 -2.80 -24.54 -1.36
C ASP A 674 -3.60 -23.93 -2.53
N THR A 675 -4.45 -24.73 -3.20
CA THR A 675 -5.36 -24.27 -4.26
C THR A 675 -6.29 -23.13 -3.79
N VAL A 676 -6.74 -23.15 -2.51
CA VAL A 676 -7.50 -22.04 -1.90
C VAL A 676 -6.58 -20.84 -1.61
N GLY A 677 -5.35 -21.10 -1.20
CA GLY A 677 -4.35 -20.10 -0.86
C GLY A 677 -3.76 -19.35 -2.06
N ASP A 678 -3.71 -19.98 -3.21
CA ASP A 678 -3.10 -19.44 -4.44
C ASP A 678 -3.71 -18.09 -4.88
N PRO A 679 -5.04 -17.95 -5.04
CA PRO A 679 -5.64 -16.65 -5.32
C PRO A 679 -5.37 -15.61 -4.23
N PHE A 680 -5.18 -16.04 -2.98
CA PHE A 680 -4.89 -15.16 -1.86
C PHE A 680 -3.48 -14.59 -1.94
N LYS A 681 -2.47 -15.46 -2.05
CA LYS A 681 -1.05 -15.05 -1.96
C LYS A 681 -0.52 -14.36 -3.22
N ASP A 682 -1.08 -14.68 -4.41
CA ASP A 682 -0.48 -14.29 -5.69
C ASP A 682 -1.36 -13.36 -6.53
N THR A 683 -2.66 -13.22 -6.21
CA THR A 683 -3.57 -12.31 -6.93
C THR A 683 -4.14 -11.24 -6.00
N SER A 684 -5.02 -11.61 -5.08
CA SER A 684 -5.78 -10.68 -4.26
C SER A 684 -4.91 -9.97 -3.22
N GLY A 685 -4.15 -10.72 -2.43
CA GLY A 685 -3.33 -10.17 -1.33
C GLY A 685 -2.33 -9.11 -1.79
N PRO A 686 -1.45 -9.39 -2.77
CA PRO A 686 -0.51 -8.40 -3.27
C PRO A 686 -1.19 -7.19 -3.92
N SER A 687 -2.35 -7.38 -4.54
CA SER A 687 -3.09 -6.29 -5.19
C SER A 687 -3.69 -5.29 -4.19
N MET A 688 -3.87 -5.68 -2.91
CA MET A 688 -4.26 -4.75 -1.84
C MET A 688 -3.25 -3.63 -1.65
N ASN A 689 -1.95 -3.93 -1.77
CA ASN A 689 -0.88 -2.95 -1.72
C ASN A 689 -1.09 -1.81 -2.72
N ILE A 690 -1.45 -2.16 -3.98
CA ILE A 690 -1.66 -1.19 -5.04
C ILE A 690 -3.00 -0.46 -4.86
N LEU A 691 -4.06 -1.18 -4.49
CA LEU A 691 -5.37 -0.59 -4.20
C LEU A 691 -5.25 0.58 -3.22
N ILE A 692 -4.55 0.38 -2.09
CA ILE A 692 -4.37 1.37 -1.03
C ILE A 692 -3.65 2.61 -1.56
N LYS A 693 -2.52 2.42 -2.23
CA LYS A 693 -1.68 3.52 -2.72
C LYS A 693 -2.31 4.27 -3.88
N LEU A 694 -2.84 3.54 -4.88
CA LEU A 694 -3.42 4.15 -6.06
C LEU A 694 -4.65 4.97 -5.71
N SER A 695 -5.53 4.48 -4.80
CA SER A 695 -6.66 5.28 -4.29
C SER A 695 -6.19 6.57 -3.61
N SER A 696 -5.08 6.52 -2.85
CA SER A 696 -4.51 7.69 -2.20
C SER A 696 -3.89 8.68 -3.20
N ILE A 697 -3.19 8.19 -4.24
CA ILE A 697 -2.60 9.04 -5.28
C ILE A 697 -3.68 9.69 -6.14
N VAL A 698 -4.73 8.95 -6.52
CA VAL A 698 -5.89 9.51 -7.24
C VAL A 698 -6.53 10.61 -6.41
N SER A 699 -6.72 10.38 -5.12
CA SER A 699 -7.27 11.38 -4.20
C SER A 699 -6.40 12.63 -4.09
N LEU A 700 -5.06 12.46 -4.04
CA LEU A 700 -4.12 13.57 -4.02
C LEU A 700 -4.21 14.42 -5.30
N ILE A 701 -4.33 13.78 -6.47
CA ILE A 701 -4.44 14.48 -7.77
C ILE A 701 -5.77 15.23 -7.90
N ILE A 702 -6.87 14.65 -7.43
CA ILE A 702 -8.17 15.33 -7.50
C ILE A 702 -8.37 16.35 -6.37
N ALA A 703 -7.55 16.34 -5.32
CA ALA A 703 -7.68 17.19 -4.14
C ALA A 703 -7.88 18.68 -4.47
N PRO A 704 -7.11 19.32 -5.38
CA PRO A 704 -7.30 20.73 -5.71
C PRO A 704 -8.66 21.02 -6.34
N TYR A 705 -9.25 20.06 -7.06
CA TYR A 705 -10.50 20.21 -7.82
C TYR A 705 -11.75 19.99 -6.98
N ILE A 706 -11.63 19.37 -5.80
CA ILE A 706 -12.75 19.10 -4.90
C ILE A 706 -12.81 20.06 -3.69
N VAL A 707 -11.95 21.05 -3.66
CA VAL A 707 -11.92 22.07 -2.59
C VAL A 707 -13.26 22.82 -2.53
N GLY A 708 -13.85 22.90 -1.32
CA GLY A 708 -15.12 23.56 -1.08
C GLY A 708 -16.37 22.74 -1.42
N ILE A 709 -16.24 21.55 -1.99
CA ILE A 709 -17.35 20.59 -2.11
C ILE A 709 -17.64 20.02 -0.71
N GLY A 710 -18.90 19.92 -0.33
CA GLY A 710 -19.32 19.41 0.99
C GLY A 710 -19.38 20.46 2.10
N ALA A 711 -18.66 21.57 2.00
CA ALA A 711 -18.76 22.67 2.96
C ALA A 711 -20.17 23.33 3.03
N THR A 712 -20.96 23.15 1.98
CA THR A 712 -22.34 23.68 1.88
C THR A 712 -23.38 22.75 2.52
N THR A 713 -23.08 21.48 2.81
CA THR A 713 -24.05 20.55 3.41
C THR A 713 -24.16 20.67 4.93
N GLU A 714 -23.13 21.14 5.62
CA GLU A 714 -23.22 21.40 7.07
C GLU A 714 -23.97 22.71 7.39
N GLY A 715 -23.97 23.67 6.44
CA GLY A 715 -24.79 24.91 6.58
C GLY A 715 -26.29 24.70 6.37
N ASN A 716 -26.69 23.65 5.63
CA ASN A 716 -28.09 23.44 5.24
C ASN A 716 -28.85 22.39 6.04
N ALA A 717 -28.17 21.43 6.73
CA ALA A 717 -28.82 20.43 7.55
C ALA A 717 -29.06 20.88 9.01
N ALA A 718 -28.26 21.86 9.51
CA ALA A 718 -28.42 22.44 10.84
C ALA A 718 -29.25 23.75 10.85
N ASN A 719 -29.47 24.36 9.68
CA ASN A 719 -30.28 25.56 9.53
C ASN A 719 -31.36 25.35 8.46
N GLY A 720 -32.36 24.55 8.80
CA GLY A 720 -33.68 24.66 8.18
C GLY A 720 -34.21 26.10 8.41
N GLY A 721 -33.93 27.00 7.51
CA GLY A 721 -34.58 28.27 7.41
C GLY A 721 -34.03 29.43 8.25
N MET A 722 -32.91 29.98 7.85
CA MET A 722 -32.67 31.42 8.01
C MET A 722 -31.96 31.93 6.76
N LYS A 723 -32.71 32.68 5.96
CA LYS A 723 -32.26 33.32 4.75
C LYS A 723 -31.11 34.29 5.05
N LYS A 724 -30.12 34.28 4.18
CA LYS A 724 -29.03 35.23 3.99
C LYS A 724 -29.56 36.63 3.55
N GLU A 725 -30.66 37.14 4.11
CA GLU A 725 -31.26 38.43 3.73
C GLU A 725 -31.10 39.53 4.77
N CYS A 726 -30.41 39.28 5.90
CA CYS A 726 -30.14 40.37 6.87
C CYS A 726 -28.79 41.07 6.70
N CYS A 727 -27.95 40.72 5.75
CA CYS A 727 -26.64 41.37 5.53
C CYS A 727 -26.49 42.03 4.15
N ALA A 728 -27.54 42.15 3.34
CA ALA A 728 -27.50 42.80 2.02
C ALA A 728 -27.62 44.31 2.09
N GLY A 729 -26.95 44.97 3.02
CA GLY A 729 -27.00 46.41 3.18
C GLY A 729 -25.85 47.07 3.92
N MET A 730 -24.83 46.32 4.28
CA MET A 730 -23.61 46.88 4.86
C MET A 730 -22.38 46.34 4.17
N ASN A 731 -21.61 47.27 3.60
CA ASN A 731 -20.38 47.04 2.88
C ASN A 731 -19.42 46.09 3.60
N ASP A 732 -18.80 45.25 2.79
CA ASP A 732 -17.66 44.35 3.07
C ASP A 732 -16.62 44.93 4.05
N THR A 733 -16.79 44.69 5.35
CA THR A 733 -15.72 44.80 6.36
C THR A 733 -16.08 44.02 7.63
N CYS A 734 -16.65 42.81 7.52
CA CYS A 734 -16.58 41.77 8.57
C CYS A 734 -15.57 40.72 8.20
N GLY A 735 -14.34 41.13 7.93
CA GLY A 735 -13.16 40.29 7.88
C GLY A 735 -12.85 39.77 9.28
N SER A 736 -12.64 38.48 9.36
CA SER A 736 -12.15 37.69 10.49
C SER A 736 -10.98 38.36 11.24
N LYS A 737 -11.24 39.24 12.20
CA LYS A 737 -10.29 39.60 13.26
C LYS A 737 -10.99 40.48 14.32
N SER A 738 -10.85 40.03 15.58
CA SER A 738 -11.16 40.77 16.82
C SER A 738 -12.55 40.56 17.43
N SER A 739 -12.77 39.37 17.99
CA SER A 739 -13.59 39.28 19.20
C SER A 739 -12.76 39.81 20.37
N CYS A 740 -13.24 40.87 20.98
CA CYS A 740 -12.66 41.43 22.19
C CYS A 740 -12.70 40.36 23.31
N ASP A 741 -11.55 39.88 23.75
CA ASP A 741 -11.49 38.86 24.82
C ASP A 741 -11.76 39.54 26.17
N MET A 742 -12.94 39.25 26.71
CA MET A 742 -13.38 39.78 28.01
C MET A 742 -12.49 39.38 29.18
N SER A 743 -11.70 38.30 29.02
CA SER A 743 -10.74 37.88 30.04
C SER A 743 -9.58 38.87 30.15
N VAL A 744 -9.21 39.51 29.05
CA VAL A 744 -8.20 40.59 28.99
C VAL A 744 -8.75 41.87 29.54
N CYS A 745 -9.99 42.27 29.17
CA CYS A 745 -10.68 43.46 29.70
C CYS A 745 -10.92 43.36 31.23
N ALA A 746 -11.12 42.17 31.79
CA ALA A 746 -11.33 41.98 33.21
C ALA A 746 -10.11 42.33 34.09
N THR A 747 -8.92 42.42 33.47
CA THR A 747 -7.66 42.79 34.17
C THR A 747 -7.28 44.29 33.99
N MET A 748 -8.08 45.06 33.23
CA MET A 748 -7.81 46.44 32.83
C MET A 748 -8.73 47.43 33.51
N THR A 749 -8.30 48.68 33.61
CA THR A 749 -9.22 49.79 33.93
C THR A 749 -10.12 50.09 32.73
N LYS A 750 -11.22 50.80 32.96
CA LYS A 750 -12.17 51.20 31.92
C LYS A 750 -11.49 51.97 30.76
N GLU A 751 -10.55 52.86 31.05
CA GLU A 751 -9.79 53.61 30.07
C GLU A 751 -8.81 52.72 29.29
N GLN A 752 -8.15 51.79 29.97
CA GLN A 752 -7.26 50.80 29.31
C GLN A 752 -8.01 49.87 28.40
N CYS A 753 -9.24 49.45 28.81
CA CYS A 753 -10.11 48.62 27.97
C CYS A 753 -10.57 49.36 26.71
N ALA A 754 -10.89 50.68 26.86
CA ALA A 754 -11.25 51.53 25.73
C ALA A 754 -10.11 51.63 24.71
N ALA A 755 -8.88 51.91 25.20
CA ALA A 755 -7.69 51.98 24.36
C ALA A 755 -7.36 50.65 23.69
N TYR A 756 -7.54 49.52 24.41
CA TYR A 756 -7.37 48.17 23.88
C TYR A 756 -8.36 47.87 22.76
N CYS A 757 -9.66 48.20 22.94
CA CYS A 757 -10.68 48.04 21.89
C CYS A 757 -10.35 48.87 20.63
N ASP A 758 -9.78 50.05 20.78
CA ASP A 758 -9.34 50.89 19.67
C ASP A 758 -8.12 50.27 18.96
N SER A 759 -7.19 49.72 19.72
CA SER A 759 -5.95 49.13 19.17
C SER A 759 -6.20 47.83 18.33
N ILE A 760 -7.27 47.10 18.64
CA ILE A 760 -7.68 45.88 17.93
C ILE A 760 -8.80 46.10 16.89
N GLY A 761 -9.19 47.36 16.67
CA GLY A 761 -10.16 47.75 15.63
C GLY A 761 -11.60 47.34 15.93
N CYS A 762 -12.04 47.35 17.20
CA CYS A 762 -13.45 47.16 17.57
C CYS A 762 -14.33 48.30 17.04
N ASP A 763 -15.52 47.95 16.51
CA ASP A 763 -16.51 48.95 16.15
C ASP A 763 -17.03 49.69 17.39
N SER A 764 -17.64 50.85 17.16
CA SER A 764 -18.14 51.73 18.23
C SER A 764 -19.21 51.08 19.10
N ALA A 765 -19.98 50.13 18.55
CA ALA A 765 -21.04 49.40 19.27
C ALA A 765 -20.43 48.32 20.17
N CYS A 766 -19.42 47.55 19.66
CA CYS A 766 -18.73 46.55 20.42
C CYS A 766 -17.91 47.15 21.55
N LYS A 767 -17.24 48.30 21.29
CA LYS A 767 -16.55 49.10 22.30
C LYS A 767 -17.49 49.60 23.40
N ALA A 768 -18.67 50.12 23.03
CA ALA A 768 -19.66 50.58 23.99
C ALA A 768 -20.17 49.43 24.88
N ASP A 769 -20.35 48.23 24.34
CA ASP A 769 -20.81 47.08 25.12
C ASP A 769 -19.74 46.50 26.05
N CYS A 770 -18.45 46.58 25.66
CA CYS A 770 -17.35 46.27 26.56
C CYS A 770 -17.27 47.25 27.73
N LEU A 771 -17.44 48.54 27.46
CA LEU A 771 -17.35 49.58 28.50
C LEU A 771 -18.53 49.60 29.47
N LYS A 772 -19.71 49.03 29.10
CA LYS A 772 -20.87 48.83 30.00
C LYS A 772 -20.60 47.77 31.08
N GLN A 773 -19.56 46.99 30.95
CA GLN A 773 -19.19 45.95 31.94
C GLN A 773 -18.41 46.52 33.15
N TYR A 774 -18.26 47.85 33.21
CA TYR A 774 -17.58 48.50 34.32
C TYR A 774 -18.60 49.30 35.16
N ASP A 775 -18.43 49.34 36.51
CA ASP A 775 -19.21 50.13 37.42
C ASP A 775 -18.88 51.64 37.36
N ALA A 776 -19.56 52.45 38.16
CA ALA A 776 -19.33 53.89 38.26
C ALA A 776 -17.92 54.27 38.76
N ASN A 777 -17.24 53.34 39.42
CA ASN A 777 -15.88 53.49 39.93
C ASN A 777 -14.82 52.92 39.02
N GLY A 778 -15.16 52.52 37.79
CA GLY A 778 -14.24 51.97 36.80
C GLY A 778 -13.81 50.52 37.06
N LYS A 779 -14.51 49.77 37.95
CA LYS A 779 -14.19 48.36 38.24
C LYS A 779 -15.05 47.44 37.38
N PHE A 780 -14.42 46.41 36.79
CA PHE A 780 -15.05 45.41 35.96
C PHE A 780 -16.05 44.54 36.76
N ILE A 781 -17.28 44.43 36.30
CA ILE A 781 -18.38 43.70 36.93
C ILE A 781 -18.95 42.60 36.03
N GLY A 782 -18.43 42.41 34.80
CA GLY A 782 -18.95 41.49 33.81
C GLY A 782 -18.44 40.05 34.00
N GLY A 783 -19.19 39.06 33.51
CA GLY A 783 -18.80 37.65 33.52
C GLY A 783 -17.92 37.24 32.34
N LYS A 784 -17.21 36.11 32.42
CA LYS A 784 -16.36 35.54 31.35
C LYS A 784 -17.21 35.13 30.12
N GLY A 785 -17.27 36.04 29.12
CA GLY A 785 -17.91 35.78 27.83
C GLY A 785 -17.62 36.91 26.84
N GLY A 786 -17.46 36.63 25.55
CA GLY A 786 -17.04 37.62 24.52
C GLY A 786 -18.14 38.72 24.34
N CYS A 787 -17.73 39.96 24.15
CA CYS A 787 -18.59 41.14 23.97
C CYS A 787 -19.59 41.05 22.81
N CYS A 788 -19.24 40.31 21.75
CA CYS A 788 -20.07 40.20 20.55
C CYS A 788 -21.22 39.15 20.64
N LYS A 789 -21.32 38.38 21.73
CA LYS A 789 -22.40 37.38 21.90
C LYS A 789 -23.72 37.97 22.40
N LYS A 790 -23.78 39.24 22.82
CA LYS A 790 -25.00 39.92 23.29
C LYS A 790 -25.72 40.77 22.26
N SER A 791 -25.10 41.19 21.20
CA SER A 791 -25.72 42.05 20.17
C SER A 791 -26.69 41.29 19.25
N SER A 792 -26.59 39.93 19.17
CA SER A 792 -27.58 39.11 18.43
C SER A 792 -28.94 38.93 19.14
N ALA A 793 -29.05 39.35 20.39
CA ALA A 793 -30.34 39.34 21.12
C ALA A 793 -31.16 40.67 21.01
N SER A 794 -30.57 41.75 20.50
CA SER A 794 -31.20 43.02 20.31
C SER A 794 -31.97 43.16 18.98
N CYS A 795 -31.69 42.29 17.99
CA CYS A 795 -32.39 42.30 16.70
C CYS A 795 -33.75 41.59 16.68
N CYS A 796 -34.22 41.05 17.80
CA CYS A 796 -35.49 40.33 17.88
C CYS A 796 -36.60 41.14 18.57
N LYS A 797 -36.52 42.46 18.68
CA LYS A 797 -37.50 43.22 19.43
C LYS A 797 -38.60 43.91 18.62
N ASP A 798 -38.61 43.90 17.33
CA ASP A 798 -39.72 44.47 16.53
C ASP A 798 -40.11 43.52 15.40
N GLY A 799 -41.07 42.64 15.68
CA GLY A 799 -41.71 41.76 14.69
C GLY A 799 -42.70 40.84 15.33
N GLN A 800 -43.96 41.09 15.22
CA GLN A 800 -45.08 40.30 15.68
C GLN A 800 -44.92 38.83 15.35
N ALA A 801 -44.71 37.99 16.33
CA ALA A 801 -44.68 36.54 16.20
C ALA A 801 -46.09 35.98 16.40
N SER A 802 -46.69 35.51 15.34
CA SER A 802 -47.80 34.58 15.38
C SER A 802 -47.32 33.23 15.95
N GLY A 803 -48.06 32.76 16.94
CA GLY A 803 -47.79 31.61 17.77
C GLY A 803 -47.24 30.35 17.10
N ALA A 804 -46.08 29.93 17.55
CA ALA A 804 -45.63 28.51 17.62
C ALA A 804 -44.16 28.38 18.05
N ASN A 805 -43.71 29.06 19.10
CA ASN A 805 -42.40 28.77 19.71
C ASN A 805 -42.34 29.26 21.16
N LYS A 806 -43.22 28.68 22.00
CA LYS A 806 -43.16 28.86 23.48
C LYS A 806 -42.42 27.74 24.22
N ALA A 807 -41.71 26.86 23.50
CA ALA A 807 -41.07 25.71 24.12
C ALA A 807 -39.55 25.85 24.40
N CYS A 808 -38.92 26.95 23.95
CA CYS A 808 -37.47 27.05 24.04
C CYS A 808 -36.90 27.99 25.10
N CYS A 809 -37.76 28.62 25.93
CA CYS A 809 -37.32 29.57 26.97
C CYS A 809 -37.70 29.18 28.41
N LYS A 810 -38.02 27.94 28.69
CA LYS A 810 -38.46 27.50 30.04
C LYS A 810 -37.48 26.65 30.84
N ASP A 811 -36.33 26.27 30.33
CA ASP A 811 -35.42 25.39 31.08
C ASP A 811 -34.06 26.05 31.38
N LYS A 812 -34.04 27.28 31.90
CA LYS A 812 -32.85 27.82 32.57
C LYS A 812 -33.21 28.82 33.66
N ALA A 813 -34.04 28.42 34.58
CA ALA A 813 -34.19 29.08 35.87
C ALA A 813 -34.74 28.07 36.89
N ALA A 814 -33.85 27.31 37.51
CA ALA A 814 -34.01 26.75 38.86
C ALA A 814 -32.95 25.66 39.07
N SER A 815 -31.88 26.01 39.72
CA SER A 815 -31.37 25.36 40.93
C SER A 815 -30.03 25.96 41.32
N SER A 816 -30.12 27.06 42.08
CA SER A 816 -29.14 27.28 43.14
C SER A 816 -29.58 26.44 44.33
N GLU A 817 -28.67 25.74 44.91
CA GLU A 817 -28.34 25.50 46.31
C GLU A 817 -27.72 24.14 46.48
N LYS A 818 -26.46 24.20 46.80
CA LYS A 818 -25.76 24.07 48.09
C LYS A 818 -25.68 22.67 48.70
N LYS A 819 -24.40 22.40 48.89
CA LYS A 819 -23.79 21.80 50.09
C LYS A 819 -23.77 20.26 50.13
N ALA A 820 -22.59 19.76 50.06
CA ALA A 820 -21.49 19.65 51.03
C ALA A 820 -21.49 18.36 51.80
N CYS A 821 -20.35 17.83 51.94
CA CYS A 821 -19.79 17.06 53.05
C CYS A 821 -19.96 15.54 53.05
N CYS A 822 -18.91 14.98 53.03
CA CYS A 822 -17.99 14.28 53.96
C CYS A 822 -18.06 12.77 53.76
N LYS A 823 -16.88 12.21 53.43
CA LYS A 823 -15.88 11.63 54.32
C LYS A 823 -16.22 10.24 54.84
N ASP A 824 -15.29 9.36 54.50
CA ASP A 824 -14.65 8.31 55.27
C ASP A 824 -15.49 7.10 55.71
N GLY A 825 -14.93 5.95 55.46
CA GLY A 825 -15.15 4.80 56.31
C GLY A 825 -14.97 3.45 55.62
N GLU A 826 -13.85 2.91 55.86
CA GLU A 826 -13.37 1.54 55.78
C GLU A 826 -14.42 0.49 56.18
N GLY A 827 -14.29 -0.71 55.61
CA GLY A 827 -14.47 -1.90 56.42
C GLY A 827 -15.13 -3.06 55.71
N ASP A 828 -14.31 -4.01 55.38
CA ASP A 828 -14.43 -5.47 55.52
C ASP A 828 -15.69 -6.29 55.14
N ALA A 829 -15.43 -7.18 54.22
CA ALA A 829 -15.50 -8.65 54.33
C ALA A 829 -16.86 -9.36 54.56
N HIS A 830 -16.94 -10.44 53.85
CA HIS A 830 -17.64 -11.73 54.04
C HIS A 830 -18.88 -12.01 53.18
N GLN A 831 -18.65 -12.87 52.20
CA GLN A 831 -19.01 -14.31 52.11
C GLN A 831 -20.53 -14.68 52.02
N HIS A 832 -20.73 -15.61 51.09
CA HIS A 832 -21.82 -16.59 50.95
C HIS A 832 -23.16 -16.05 50.43
N GLY A 833 -23.78 -16.66 49.45
CA GLY A 833 -23.90 -18.03 49.02
C GLY A 833 -25.12 -18.15 48.13
N SER A 834 -25.00 -19.00 47.17
CA SER A 834 -25.95 -19.92 46.56
C SER A 834 -27.45 -19.59 46.39
N ALA A 835 -27.92 -20.06 45.25
CA ALA A 835 -29.18 -20.74 44.92
C ALA A 835 -30.24 -19.94 44.17
N ALA A 836 -30.42 -20.27 42.91
CA ALA A 836 -31.52 -21.10 42.38
C ALA A 836 -32.92 -20.47 42.29
N GLY A 837 -33.54 -20.64 41.16
CA GLY A 837 -34.99 -20.57 40.93
C GLY A 837 -35.38 -19.70 39.74
N GLU A 838 -35.46 -20.23 38.58
CA GLU A 838 -36.58 -20.93 37.94
C GLU A 838 -37.84 -20.09 37.67
N LYS A 839 -38.25 -20.21 36.42
CA LYS A 839 -39.64 -20.20 35.89
C LYS A 839 -40.19 -18.85 35.45
N LYS A 840 -40.89 -18.71 34.36
CA LYS A 840 -41.56 -19.52 33.31
C LYS A 840 -41.97 -18.50 32.20
N ALA A 841 -41.84 -18.73 30.90
CA ALA A 841 -42.71 -19.41 29.99
C ALA A 841 -44.11 -18.75 29.80
N CYS A 842 -44.44 -18.39 28.59
CA CYS A 842 -45.67 -18.63 27.83
C CYS A 842 -45.51 -18.09 26.43
N CYS A 843 -45.40 -18.90 25.36
CA CYS A 843 -46.47 -19.51 24.53
C CYS A 843 -47.22 -18.46 23.71
N SER A 844 -47.42 -18.61 22.44
CA SER A 844 -47.88 -19.70 21.56
C SER A 844 -47.69 -19.32 20.12
N GLU A 845 -47.15 -20.18 19.27
CA GLU A 845 -47.83 -20.99 18.24
C GLU A 845 -48.79 -20.25 17.26
N LYS A 846 -48.45 -20.37 15.98
CA LYS A 846 -49.19 -21.19 15.00
C LYS A 846 -48.50 -21.20 13.64
N GLU A 847 -48.15 -22.39 13.23
CA GLU A 847 -48.24 -23.15 12.03
C GLU A 847 -48.74 -22.50 10.71
N GLY A 848 -48.13 -22.97 9.63
CA GLY A 848 -48.66 -22.93 8.28
C GLY A 848 -47.66 -23.39 7.22
N ALA A 849 -47.67 -24.68 6.95
CA ALA A 849 -46.90 -25.36 5.92
C ALA A 849 -47.38 -25.04 4.49
N HIS A 850 -46.51 -25.20 3.50
CA HIS A 850 -46.52 -26.03 2.27
C HIS A 850 -45.48 -25.50 1.32
N ALA A 851 -44.47 -26.26 1.04
CA ALA A 851 -44.24 -27.19 -0.08
C ALA A 851 -44.37 -26.58 -1.48
N HIS A 852 -43.26 -26.36 -2.15
CA HIS A 852 -42.80 -27.01 -3.39
C HIS A 852 -41.32 -26.75 -3.55
#